data_a48e321d8be9d5a310ba2e46a62aa74b
#
_entry.id   a48e321d8be9d5a310ba2e46a62aa74b
#
_cell.length_a   1.000
_cell.length_b   1.000
_cell.length_c   1.000
_cell.angle_alpha   90.00
_cell.angle_beta   90.00
_cell.angle_gamma   90.00
#
_symmetry.space_group_name_H-M   'P 1'
#
loop_
_entity.id
_entity.type
_entity.pdbx_description
1 polymer ?
#
loop_
_entity_poly.entity_id
_entity_poly.type
_entity_poly.pdbx_seq_one_letter_code
_entity_poly.pdbx_strand_id
1 'polypeptide(L)'
;MIKKATVAALTAVMIFAPIVNVKASSSDVIDTSKTGSITIHKYDMTAAKQGGVNLDNFTSTGKQDTAAEAALEKYAIKGVEFSYLRVGDVEQQSENGKIQMIYELPTALQQILGLASSDAAKTEGSKTYFTSQIINDKLVQALEDNTATKDKLEAYMGQNGTAMDETNANGVTSKDKLPLGLYLIVETKAPENVTYTTNPWFVQLPSTDSNGDDWFYDVICYPKNETGNPTLDKRVRNNPDQDNVTTANADKLADFTSARNEYKYQSTVTASKAEKLDYQFISKLPHITSSTTYLSTYTFDDTMAKGMTYSKDAVIAIYENKDAADSTNINNVDKSGAIAVWKSSDTDPKFTATYGKSGDASTMKIEMTKAGLSELNKKYSDKYIVVYYTAKVNTDDTVVLGDKGNPNDVSLTWKRTSTDYYDILKDKCIVYSYGYDLTKKFSDSKGDATKVKFVVKNKTDNYYLVARADRAGVYQVTGKSATEADATQFSPSSAGKLVINGIEADEYAFTETHSDAGYSLLKKDITVKVTETKANITPTIANITGIQSKADTDSTANDGVANGTALNNNVTVQTIAASATVDDTKATMTKQGESDNAYINMEVTNQKQFLLPMTGGAGSYLLIIVGVVVAGCGVMIFRKNKKAA
;
A
#
# COMPACT_ATOMS: atom_id res chain seq x y z
N MET A 1 4.99 -24.05 25.92
CA MET A 1 3.58 -23.60 25.82
C MET A 1 3.51 -22.68 24.60
N ILE A 2 3.21 -23.26 23.45
CA ILE A 2 3.12 -22.52 22.18
C ILE A 2 1.71 -21.96 22.11
N LYS A 3 1.60 -20.61 22.16
CA LYS A 3 0.32 -19.93 21.89
C LYS A 3 0.04 -20.10 20.41
N LYS A 4 -1.00 -20.86 20.06
CA LYS A 4 -1.58 -20.86 18.71
C LYS A 4 -2.10 -19.46 18.42
N ALA A 5 -1.46 -18.77 17.50
CA ALA A 5 -2.00 -17.55 16.91
C ALA A 5 -3.23 -17.95 16.10
N THR A 6 -4.39 -17.48 16.51
CA THR A 6 -5.65 -17.68 15.79
C THR A 6 -5.58 -16.84 14.52
N VAL A 7 -5.40 -17.49 13.39
CA VAL A 7 -5.60 -16.89 12.07
C VAL A 7 -7.09 -16.62 11.96
N ALA A 8 -7.49 -15.37 12.02
CA ALA A 8 -8.83 -14.96 11.67
C ALA A 8 -8.98 -15.04 10.13
N ALA A 9 -9.22 -16.25 9.62
CA ALA A 9 -9.83 -16.41 8.33
C ALA A 9 -11.19 -15.69 8.41
N LEU A 10 -11.43 -14.74 7.49
CA LEU A 10 -12.76 -14.13 7.31
C LEU A 10 -13.70 -15.23 6.80
N THR A 11 -14.13 -16.05 7.70
CA THR A 11 -15.17 -17.06 7.47
C THR A 11 -16.47 -16.35 7.18
N ALA A 12 -17.19 -16.85 6.20
CA ALA A 12 -18.55 -16.46 5.87
C ALA A 12 -19.34 -16.12 7.12
N VAL A 13 -19.96 -14.95 7.13
CA VAL A 13 -20.85 -14.58 8.23
C VAL A 13 -21.98 -15.59 8.27
N MET A 14 -21.86 -16.52 9.19
CA MET A 14 -22.96 -17.39 9.51
C MET A 14 -24.00 -16.58 10.27
N ILE A 15 -25.21 -16.57 9.76
CA ILE A 15 -26.34 -15.96 10.45
C ILE A 15 -26.70 -16.90 11.57
N PHE A 16 -26.19 -16.63 12.77
CA PHE A 16 -26.75 -17.17 13.98
C PHE A 16 -27.52 -16.06 14.65
N ALA A 17 -28.79 -16.29 14.84
CA ALA A 17 -29.44 -15.67 15.96
C ALA A 17 -28.67 -16.15 17.21
N PRO A 18 -28.16 -15.25 18.06
CA PRO A 18 -27.51 -15.65 19.28
C PRO A 18 -28.48 -16.58 20.03
N ILE A 19 -27.94 -17.62 20.65
CA ILE A 19 -28.74 -18.42 21.58
C ILE A 19 -29.08 -17.48 22.73
N VAL A 20 -30.19 -16.80 22.60
CA VAL A 20 -30.72 -16.02 23.70
C VAL A 20 -31.56 -16.96 24.54
N ASN A 21 -31.20 -17.04 25.80
CA ASN A 21 -32.06 -17.68 26.79
C ASN A 21 -33.36 -16.86 26.89
N VAL A 22 -34.35 -17.24 26.12
CA VAL A 22 -35.64 -16.57 26.10
C VAL A 22 -36.26 -16.71 27.50
N LYS A 23 -36.43 -15.59 28.18
CA LYS A 23 -37.34 -15.53 29.31
C LYS A 23 -38.75 -15.54 28.75
N ALA A 24 -39.48 -16.63 28.88
CA ALA A 24 -40.87 -16.74 28.47
C ALA A 24 -41.70 -15.62 29.08
N SER A 25 -42.06 -14.63 28.29
CA SER A 25 -43.21 -13.78 28.53
C SER A 25 -44.39 -14.36 27.73
N SER A 26 -45.61 -14.03 28.06
CA SER A 26 -46.83 -14.64 27.51
C SER A 26 -47.11 -14.36 26.01
N SER A 27 -46.18 -13.70 25.33
CA SER A 27 -46.20 -13.43 23.87
C SER A 27 -45.20 -14.29 23.05
N ASP A 28 -44.50 -15.23 23.69
CA ASP A 28 -43.29 -15.88 23.14
C ASP A 28 -43.55 -17.26 22.50
N VAL A 29 -44.80 -17.62 22.27
CA VAL A 29 -45.13 -18.91 21.63
C VAL A 29 -45.04 -18.77 20.12
N ILE A 30 -44.24 -19.66 19.51
CA ILE A 30 -44.18 -19.73 18.02
C ILE A 30 -45.59 -20.02 17.50
N ASP A 31 -46.05 -19.16 16.59
CA ASP A 31 -47.31 -19.41 15.86
C ASP A 31 -47.05 -20.45 14.75
N THR A 32 -47.32 -21.69 15.05
CA THR A 32 -47.10 -22.83 14.14
C THR A 32 -48.06 -22.86 12.95
N SER A 33 -49.07 -21.98 12.93
CA SER A 33 -49.97 -21.84 11.79
C SER A 33 -49.42 -20.99 10.65
N LYS A 34 -48.35 -20.24 10.95
CA LYS A 34 -47.67 -19.40 9.97
C LYS A 34 -46.68 -20.18 9.10
N THR A 35 -46.44 -19.64 7.94
CA THR A 35 -45.28 -19.98 7.08
C THR A 35 -44.29 -18.85 7.11
N GLY A 36 -43.05 -19.12 6.74
CA GLY A 36 -41.99 -18.10 6.65
C GLY A 36 -41.50 -17.88 5.23
N SER A 37 -40.58 -16.97 5.09
CA SER A 37 -39.83 -16.73 3.83
C SER A 37 -38.34 -16.64 4.09
N ILE A 38 -37.56 -16.96 3.05
CA ILE A 38 -36.11 -16.75 3.00
C ILE A 38 -35.81 -15.88 1.81
N THR A 39 -35.21 -14.71 2.04
CA THR A 39 -34.72 -13.81 1.00
C THR A 39 -33.20 -13.75 1.08
N ILE A 40 -32.53 -13.83 -0.06
CA ILE A 40 -31.08 -13.83 -0.15
C ILE A 40 -30.66 -12.63 -1.01
N HIS A 41 -29.81 -11.76 -0.47
CA HIS A 41 -29.16 -10.67 -1.18
C HIS A 41 -27.71 -11.02 -1.42
N LYS A 42 -27.29 -11.08 -2.67
CA LYS A 42 -25.99 -11.54 -3.09
C LYS A 42 -25.12 -10.42 -3.65
N TYR A 43 -23.97 -10.20 -3.03
CA TYR A 43 -23.05 -9.12 -3.38
C TYR A 43 -21.63 -9.60 -3.58
N ASP A 44 -20.90 -8.92 -4.48
CA ASP A 44 -19.47 -9.05 -4.70
C ASP A 44 -18.70 -8.26 -3.64
N MET A 45 -18.26 -8.94 -2.60
CA MET A 45 -17.57 -8.31 -1.49
C MET A 45 -16.13 -7.91 -1.84
N THR A 46 -15.49 -8.59 -2.80
CA THR A 46 -14.16 -8.21 -3.28
C THR A 46 -14.23 -6.87 -4.01
N ALA A 47 -15.15 -6.72 -4.96
CA ALA A 47 -15.36 -5.46 -5.66
C ALA A 47 -15.82 -4.34 -4.71
N ALA A 48 -16.65 -4.65 -3.72
CA ALA A 48 -17.09 -3.68 -2.72
C ALA A 48 -15.93 -3.15 -1.87
N LYS A 49 -15.04 -4.01 -1.38
CA LYS A 49 -13.81 -3.62 -0.66
C LYS A 49 -12.90 -2.74 -1.54
N GLN A 50 -12.67 -3.15 -2.78
CA GLN A 50 -11.88 -2.38 -3.74
C GLN A 50 -12.51 -1.01 -4.04
N GLY A 51 -13.83 -0.95 -4.03
CA GLY A 51 -14.60 0.30 -4.17
C GLY A 51 -14.66 1.15 -2.90
N GLY A 52 -13.94 0.78 -1.84
CA GLY A 52 -13.84 1.55 -0.59
C GLY A 52 -14.99 1.35 0.39
N VAL A 53 -15.84 0.32 0.20
CA VAL A 53 -16.90 0.00 1.17
C VAL A 53 -16.27 -0.63 2.41
N ASN A 54 -16.49 -0.02 3.58
CA ASN A 54 -16.10 -0.63 4.84
C ASN A 54 -17.11 -1.72 5.22
N LEU A 55 -16.67 -2.98 5.19
CA LEU A 55 -17.51 -4.16 5.45
C LEU A 55 -17.56 -4.57 6.92
N ASP A 56 -16.73 -3.98 7.78
CA ASP A 56 -16.63 -4.36 9.20
C ASP A 56 -17.89 -3.98 9.99
N ASN A 57 -18.68 -3.04 9.45
CA ASN A 57 -19.91 -2.56 10.07
C ASN A 57 -21.17 -3.36 9.68
N PHE A 58 -21.06 -4.34 8.78
CA PHE A 58 -22.21 -5.10 8.30
C PHE A 58 -22.34 -6.44 9.04
N THR A 59 -23.33 -6.54 9.92
CA THR A 59 -23.69 -7.78 10.60
C THR A 59 -25.05 -8.27 10.09
N SER A 60 -25.13 -9.55 9.73
CA SER A 60 -26.38 -10.16 9.33
C SER A 60 -27.17 -10.56 10.58
N THR A 61 -28.32 -9.94 10.77
CA THR A 61 -29.21 -10.21 11.91
C THR A 61 -30.43 -11.06 11.52
N GLY A 62 -30.52 -11.46 10.25
CA GLY A 62 -31.72 -12.09 9.68
C GLY A 62 -32.82 -11.09 9.30
N LYS A 63 -32.65 -9.81 9.61
CA LYS A 63 -33.57 -8.71 9.24
C LYS A 63 -32.94 -7.85 8.13
N GLN A 64 -33.78 -7.05 7.49
CA GLN A 64 -33.33 -6.14 6.44
C GLN A 64 -32.33 -5.09 6.97
N ASP A 65 -31.21 -4.93 6.27
CA ASP A 65 -30.23 -3.87 6.50
C ASP A 65 -30.22 -2.93 5.28
N THR A 66 -31.08 -1.90 5.34
CA THR A 66 -31.21 -0.92 4.24
C THR A 66 -29.94 -0.11 4.03
N ALA A 67 -29.11 0.09 5.04
CA ALA A 67 -27.84 0.79 4.90
C ALA A 67 -26.80 -0.07 4.17
N ALA A 68 -26.74 -1.37 4.49
CA ALA A 68 -25.90 -2.32 3.77
C ALA A 68 -26.36 -2.48 2.31
N GLU A 69 -27.65 -2.62 2.07
CA GLU A 69 -28.23 -2.73 0.72
C GLU A 69 -27.88 -1.51 -0.14
N ALA A 70 -28.05 -0.31 0.37
CA ALA A 70 -27.71 0.92 -0.35
C ALA A 70 -26.21 1.04 -0.66
N ALA A 71 -25.33 0.65 0.29
CA ALA A 71 -23.89 0.69 0.09
C ALA A 71 -23.39 -0.37 -0.92
N LEU A 72 -24.10 -1.49 -1.02
CA LEU A 72 -23.71 -2.65 -1.82
C LEU A 72 -24.47 -2.80 -3.14
N GLU A 73 -25.47 -1.97 -3.41
CA GLU A 73 -26.36 -2.07 -4.58
C GLU A 73 -25.59 -2.26 -5.91
N LYS A 74 -24.56 -1.45 -6.14
CA LYS A 74 -23.74 -1.51 -7.38
C LYS A 74 -22.84 -2.76 -7.47
N TYR A 75 -22.78 -3.54 -6.41
CA TYR A 75 -21.99 -4.77 -6.33
C TYR A 75 -22.88 -6.03 -6.31
N ALA A 76 -24.14 -5.89 -6.68
CA ALA A 76 -25.08 -7.00 -6.77
C ALA A 76 -24.64 -8.04 -7.80
N ILE A 77 -24.75 -9.33 -7.46
CA ILE A 77 -24.43 -10.44 -8.37
C ILE A 77 -25.72 -11.07 -8.88
N LYS A 78 -25.95 -10.97 -10.19
CA LYS A 78 -27.06 -11.63 -10.89
C LYS A 78 -26.67 -13.06 -11.29
N GLY A 79 -27.65 -13.97 -11.34
CA GLY A 79 -27.49 -15.31 -11.92
C GLY A 79 -26.92 -16.35 -10.96
N VAL A 80 -26.92 -16.07 -9.65
CA VAL A 80 -26.58 -17.05 -8.62
C VAL A 80 -27.82 -17.85 -8.26
N GLU A 81 -27.70 -19.20 -8.27
CA GLU A 81 -28.75 -20.10 -7.82
C GLU A 81 -28.41 -20.65 -6.45
N PHE A 82 -29.40 -20.64 -5.56
CA PHE A 82 -29.35 -21.31 -4.26
C PHE A 82 -30.35 -22.44 -4.24
N SER A 83 -30.00 -23.53 -3.58
CA SER A 83 -30.95 -24.59 -3.23
C SER A 83 -31.19 -24.60 -1.75
N TYR A 84 -32.41 -24.90 -1.35
CA TYR A 84 -32.81 -25.05 0.03
C TYR A 84 -33.36 -26.46 0.30
N LEU A 85 -33.16 -26.93 1.52
CA LEU A 85 -33.72 -28.20 1.99
C LEU A 85 -34.14 -28.03 3.45
N ARG A 86 -35.40 -28.33 3.75
CA ARG A 86 -35.88 -28.42 5.12
C ARG A 86 -35.32 -29.71 5.73
N VAL A 87 -34.43 -29.59 6.72
CA VAL A 87 -33.67 -30.72 7.29
C VAL A 87 -34.10 -31.11 8.69
N GLY A 88 -35.00 -30.34 9.34
CA GLY A 88 -35.49 -30.68 10.66
C GLY A 88 -36.74 -29.90 11.01
N ASP A 89 -37.61 -30.55 11.79
CA ASP A 89 -38.75 -29.90 12.43
C ASP A 89 -38.29 -29.06 13.64
N VAL A 90 -39.05 -28.01 13.95
CA VAL A 90 -38.84 -27.22 15.14
C VAL A 90 -39.38 -28.00 16.34
N GLU A 91 -38.50 -28.43 17.24
CA GLU A 91 -38.89 -28.95 18.54
C GLU A 91 -38.39 -28.05 19.67
N GLN A 92 -39.16 -27.95 20.72
CA GLN A 92 -38.82 -27.15 21.89
C GLN A 92 -38.45 -28.07 23.04
N GLN A 93 -37.29 -27.81 23.64
CA GLN A 93 -36.91 -28.43 24.90
C GLN A 93 -36.87 -27.36 25.98
N SER A 94 -37.53 -27.63 27.12
CA SER A 94 -37.42 -26.77 28.32
C SER A 94 -36.39 -27.37 29.25
N GLU A 95 -35.34 -26.64 29.53
CA GLU A 95 -34.32 -26.99 30.49
C GLU A 95 -34.07 -25.81 31.43
N ASN A 96 -34.22 -26.02 32.74
CA ASN A 96 -34.04 -24.98 33.77
C ASN A 96 -34.88 -23.71 33.53
N GLY A 97 -36.10 -23.87 33.00
CA GLY A 97 -37.00 -22.75 32.68
C GLY A 97 -36.63 -21.95 31.43
N LYS A 98 -35.73 -22.45 30.64
CA LYS A 98 -35.36 -21.88 29.34
C LYS A 98 -35.82 -22.79 28.22
N ILE A 99 -36.39 -22.20 27.18
CA ILE A 99 -36.79 -22.92 25.97
C ILE A 99 -35.59 -22.92 25.01
N GLN A 100 -35.20 -24.11 24.56
CA GLN A 100 -34.16 -24.32 23.57
C GLN A 100 -34.76 -25.04 22.35
N MET A 101 -34.37 -24.59 21.15
CA MET A 101 -34.75 -25.26 19.89
C MET A 101 -33.77 -26.38 19.61
N ILE A 102 -34.34 -27.56 19.33
CA ILE A 102 -33.59 -28.78 19.00
C ILE A 102 -34.11 -29.35 17.69
N TYR A 103 -33.24 -30.04 16.96
CA TYR A 103 -33.56 -30.57 15.64
C TYR A 103 -33.05 -31.99 15.47
N GLU A 104 -33.92 -32.86 14.92
CA GLU A 104 -33.51 -34.15 14.38
C GLU A 104 -33.10 -33.95 12.92
N LEU A 105 -31.83 -34.24 12.59
CA LEU A 105 -31.30 -34.15 11.24
C LEU A 105 -31.32 -35.50 10.53
N PRO A 106 -31.45 -35.55 9.17
CA PRO A 106 -31.27 -36.78 8.40
C PRO A 106 -29.91 -37.41 8.68
N THR A 107 -29.87 -38.76 8.84
CA THR A 107 -28.66 -39.50 9.18
C THR A 107 -27.49 -39.21 8.22
N ALA A 108 -27.75 -39.08 6.91
CA ALA A 108 -26.73 -38.75 5.94
C ALA A 108 -26.09 -37.36 6.21
N LEU A 109 -26.91 -36.38 6.62
CA LEU A 109 -26.41 -35.05 6.97
C LEU A 109 -25.61 -35.07 8.28
N GLN A 110 -26.08 -35.84 9.29
CA GLN A 110 -25.32 -36.03 10.53
C GLN A 110 -23.92 -36.61 10.24
N GLN A 111 -23.81 -37.56 9.33
CA GLN A 111 -22.53 -38.15 8.92
C GLN A 111 -21.61 -37.15 8.20
N ILE A 112 -22.17 -36.33 7.30
CA ILE A 112 -21.38 -35.31 6.60
C ILE A 112 -20.83 -34.27 7.58
N LEU A 113 -21.61 -33.88 8.58
CA LEU A 113 -21.23 -32.90 9.61
C LEU A 113 -20.39 -33.50 10.75
N GLY A 114 -20.24 -34.81 10.81
CA GLY A 114 -19.53 -35.48 11.91
C GLY A 114 -20.24 -35.39 13.25
N LEU A 115 -21.59 -35.30 13.24
CA LEU A 115 -22.40 -35.31 14.45
C LEU A 115 -22.44 -36.72 15.03
N ALA A 116 -22.17 -36.83 16.35
CA ALA A 116 -22.19 -38.08 17.10
C ALA A 116 -23.25 -38.05 18.19
N SER A 117 -23.64 -39.23 18.72
CA SER A 117 -24.60 -39.31 19.81
C SER A 117 -24.13 -38.60 21.10
N SER A 118 -22.82 -38.40 21.25
CA SER A 118 -22.24 -37.62 22.35
C SER A 118 -22.52 -36.11 22.23
N ASP A 119 -22.86 -35.64 21.05
CA ASP A 119 -23.17 -34.21 20.76
C ASP A 119 -24.68 -33.92 21.00
N ALA A 120 -25.47 -34.94 21.29
CA ALA A 120 -26.91 -34.82 21.40
C ALA A 120 -27.36 -33.98 22.60
N ALA A 121 -28.30 -33.07 22.34
CA ALA A 121 -29.03 -32.36 23.39
C ALA A 121 -30.13 -33.25 24.05
N LYS A 122 -30.75 -34.11 23.22
CA LYS A 122 -31.80 -35.06 23.65
C LYS A 122 -31.75 -36.32 22.80
N THR A 123 -32.01 -37.48 23.41
CA THR A 123 -32.26 -38.72 22.68
C THR A 123 -33.61 -39.29 23.14
N GLU A 124 -34.45 -39.66 22.19
CA GLU A 124 -35.77 -40.22 22.45
C GLU A 124 -36.04 -41.38 21.48
N GLY A 125 -35.99 -42.59 22.02
CA GLY A 125 -36.04 -43.80 21.20
C GLY A 125 -34.82 -43.88 20.26
N SER A 126 -35.08 -43.96 18.97
CA SER A 126 -34.05 -43.96 17.95
C SER A 126 -33.68 -42.56 17.41
N LYS A 127 -34.34 -41.53 17.89
CA LYS A 127 -34.17 -40.15 17.45
C LYS A 127 -33.14 -39.41 18.28
N THR A 128 -32.27 -38.70 17.62
CA THR A 128 -31.21 -37.86 18.24
C THR A 128 -31.42 -36.42 17.83
N TYR A 129 -31.53 -35.53 18.79
CA TYR A 129 -31.77 -34.11 18.62
C TYR A 129 -30.54 -33.31 18.99
N PHE A 130 -30.25 -32.31 18.20
CA PHE A 130 -29.10 -31.43 18.37
C PHE A 130 -29.56 -29.97 18.48
N THR A 131 -28.86 -29.16 19.23
CA THR A 131 -29.11 -27.72 19.24
C THR A 131 -28.60 -27.05 17.99
N SER A 132 -29.15 -25.91 17.61
CA SER A 132 -28.66 -25.08 16.51
C SER A 132 -27.17 -24.72 16.66
N GLN A 133 -26.72 -24.47 17.91
CA GLN A 133 -25.30 -24.20 18.18
C GLN A 133 -24.41 -25.37 17.80
N ILE A 134 -24.73 -26.58 18.28
CA ILE A 134 -23.94 -27.78 17.98
C ILE A 134 -23.90 -28.07 16.49
N ILE A 135 -25.06 -27.99 15.81
CA ILE A 135 -25.15 -28.20 14.36
C ILE A 135 -24.22 -27.25 13.61
N ASN A 136 -24.19 -25.99 14.03
CA ASN A 136 -23.37 -24.99 13.42
C ASN A 136 -21.88 -25.19 13.68
N ASP A 137 -21.50 -25.39 14.94
CA ASP A 137 -20.10 -25.60 15.32
C ASP A 137 -19.51 -26.79 14.53
N LYS A 138 -20.33 -27.85 14.34
CA LYS A 138 -19.94 -29.00 13.52
C LYS A 138 -19.85 -28.70 12.04
N LEU A 139 -20.75 -27.87 11.50
CA LEU A 139 -20.65 -27.43 10.10
C LEU A 139 -19.36 -26.64 9.89
N VAL A 140 -19.05 -25.67 10.77
CA VAL A 140 -17.81 -24.89 10.71
C VAL A 140 -16.60 -25.80 10.76
N GLN A 141 -16.54 -26.65 11.79
CA GLN A 141 -15.43 -27.58 11.96
C GLN A 141 -15.25 -28.49 10.74
N ALA A 142 -16.34 -29.06 10.21
CA ALA A 142 -16.28 -29.96 9.06
C ALA A 142 -15.83 -29.24 7.78
N LEU A 143 -16.17 -27.97 7.61
CA LEU A 143 -15.70 -27.16 6.46
C LEU A 143 -14.22 -26.74 6.61
N GLU A 144 -13.76 -26.51 7.84
CA GLU A 144 -12.35 -26.18 8.12
C GLU A 144 -11.42 -27.40 8.03
N ASP A 145 -11.86 -28.53 8.57
CA ASP A 145 -11.04 -29.76 8.66
C ASP A 145 -10.95 -30.50 7.31
N ASN A 146 -11.94 -30.34 6.42
CA ASN A 146 -12.00 -31.11 5.18
C ASN A 146 -12.60 -30.30 4.02
N THR A 147 -11.79 -29.94 3.05
CA THR A 147 -12.20 -29.24 1.84
C THR A 147 -13.27 -29.98 1.03
N ALA A 148 -13.35 -31.31 1.13
CA ALA A 148 -14.38 -32.11 0.48
C ALA A 148 -15.76 -32.05 1.16
N THR A 149 -15.89 -31.41 2.33
CA THR A 149 -17.19 -31.31 3.04
C THR A 149 -18.17 -30.46 2.23
N LYS A 150 -17.70 -29.38 1.63
CA LYS A 150 -18.52 -28.51 0.77
C LYS A 150 -19.07 -29.31 -0.42
N ASP A 151 -18.22 -30.05 -1.13
CA ASP A 151 -18.60 -30.88 -2.27
C ASP A 151 -19.64 -31.95 -1.88
N LYS A 152 -19.50 -32.54 -0.69
CA LYS A 152 -20.47 -33.50 -0.15
C LYS A 152 -21.80 -32.86 0.14
N LEU A 153 -21.82 -31.65 0.68
CA LEU A 153 -23.05 -30.89 0.94
C LEU A 153 -23.71 -30.45 -0.37
N GLU A 154 -22.93 -30.02 -1.35
CA GLU A 154 -23.43 -29.69 -2.70
C GLU A 154 -24.05 -30.93 -3.38
N ALA A 155 -23.37 -32.07 -3.34
CA ALA A 155 -23.89 -33.31 -3.87
C ALA A 155 -25.16 -33.78 -3.14
N TYR A 156 -25.21 -33.64 -1.81
CA TYR A 156 -26.38 -33.95 -1.00
C TYR A 156 -27.56 -33.07 -1.37
N MET A 157 -27.32 -31.75 -1.57
CA MET A 157 -28.32 -30.81 -2.01
C MET A 157 -28.80 -31.08 -3.44
N GLY A 158 -27.94 -31.47 -4.35
CA GLY A 158 -28.30 -31.85 -5.73
C GLY A 158 -29.28 -33.03 -5.79
N GLN A 159 -29.26 -33.90 -4.77
CA GLN A 159 -30.18 -35.06 -4.69
C GLN A 159 -31.47 -34.77 -3.91
N ASN A 160 -31.44 -33.88 -2.94
CA ASN A 160 -32.49 -33.72 -1.94
C ASN A 160 -33.06 -32.30 -1.88
N GLY A 161 -32.36 -31.32 -2.40
CA GLY A 161 -32.71 -29.90 -2.33
C GLY A 161 -33.70 -29.45 -3.40
N THR A 162 -34.24 -28.27 -3.18
CA THR A 162 -35.10 -27.57 -4.18
C THR A 162 -34.41 -26.28 -4.58
N ALA A 163 -34.23 -26.05 -5.87
CA ALA A 163 -33.64 -24.81 -6.39
C ALA A 163 -34.56 -23.60 -6.15
N MET A 164 -33.98 -22.47 -5.82
CA MET A 164 -34.60 -21.15 -5.89
C MET A 164 -34.43 -20.58 -7.30
N ASP A 165 -35.18 -19.52 -7.61
CA ASP A 165 -34.91 -18.74 -8.82
C ASP A 165 -33.50 -18.11 -8.73
N GLU A 166 -32.85 -17.93 -9.88
CA GLU A 166 -31.56 -17.22 -9.92
C GLU A 166 -31.71 -15.78 -9.41
N THR A 167 -30.68 -15.26 -8.74
CA THR A 167 -30.67 -13.86 -8.30
C THR A 167 -30.89 -12.90 -9.48
N ASN A 168 -31.74 -11.92 -9.27
CA ASN A 168 -32.08 -10.89 -10.25
C ASN A 168 -30.96 -9.84 -10.42
N ALA A 169 -31.20 -8.78 -11.18
CA ALA A 169 -30.23 -7.71 -11.42
C ALA A 169 -29.79 -6.98 -10.13
N ASN A 170 -30.61 -7.01 -9.08
CA ASN A 170 -30.30 -6.43 -7.78
C ASN A 170 -29.65 -7.45 -6.82
N GLY A 171 -29.28 -8.62 -7.32
CA GLY A 171 -28.67 -9.69 -6.53
C GLY A 171 -29.65 -10.43 -5.62
N VAL A 172 -30.96 -10.33 -5.83
CA VAL A 172 -31.97 -10.83 -4.90
C VAL A 172 -32.68 -12.06 -5.46
N THR A 173 -32.86 -13.08 -4.61
CA THR A 173 -33.79 -14.19 -4.78
C THR A 173 -34.56 -14.44 -3.49
N SER A 174 -35.78 -14.99 -3.58
CA SER A 174 -36.59 -15.29 -2.41
C SER A 174 -37.47 -16.53 -2.60
N LYS A 175 -37.82 -17.14 -1.48
CA LYS A 175 -38.78 -18.23 -1.41
C LYS A 175 -39.75 -18.01 -0.27
N ASP A 176 -41.04 -17.95 -0.65
CA ASP A 176 -42.14 -17.70 0.27
C ASP A 176 -42.86 -18.99 0.67
N LYS A 177 -43.74 -18.88 1.67
CA LYS A 177 -44.65 -19.95 2.13
C LYS A 177 -43.91 -21.22 2.55
N LEU A 178 -42.74 -21.06 3.15
CA LEU A 178 -41.97 -22.16 3.66
C LEU A 178 -42.55 -22.64 5.01
N PRO A 179 -42.75 -23.96 5.21
CA PRO A 179 -43.07 -24.51 6.51
C PRO A 179 -42.03 -24.17 7.56
N LEU A 180 -42.40 -24.02 8.82
CA LEU A 180 -41.44 -23.76 9.90
C LEU A 180 -40.47 -24.93 10.06
N GLY A 181 -39.19 -24.66 10.35
CA GLY A 181 -38.18 -25.68 10.51
C GLY A 181 -36.76 -25.16 10.33
N LEU A 182 -35.81 -26.07 10.33
CA LEU A 182 -34.41 -25.79 10.02
C LEU A 182 -34.17 -26.07 8.52
N TYR A 183 -33.56 -25.12 7.86
CA TYR A 183 -33.23 -25.18 6.44
C TYR A 183 -31.73 -25.17 6.22
N LEU A 184 -31.21 -26.11 5.43
CA LEU A 184 -29.87 -26.03 4.86
C LEU A 184 -29.98 -25.26 3.54
N ILE A 185 -29.11 -24.27 3.38
CA ILE A 185 -29.00 -23.45 2.17
C ILE A 185 -27.61 -23.68 1.58
N VAL A 186 -27.57 -23.93 0.27
CA VAL A 186 -26.34 -24.14 -0.49
C VAL A 186 -26.40 -23.37 -1.78
N GLU A 187 -25.34 -22.67 -2.14
CA GLU A 187 -25.16 -22.06 -3.44
C GLU A 187 -24.82 -23.16 -4.45
N THR A 188 -25.76 -23.48 -5.35
CA THR A 188 -25.65 -24.62 -6.27
C THR A 188 -25.19 -24.22 -7.67
N LYS A 189 -25.32 -22.94 -8.03
CA LYS A 189 -24.83 -22.40 -9.30
C LYS A 189 -24.37 -20.97 -9.10
N ALA A 190 -23.22 -20.65 -9.62
CA ALA A 190 -22.70 -19.29 -9.65
C ALA A 190 -22.36 -18.88 -11.09
N PRO A 191 -22.46 -17.59 -11.43
CA PRO A 191 -21.93 -17.05 -12.68
C PRO A 191 -20.43 -17.32 -12.81
N GLU A 192 -19.93 -17.40 -14.03
CA GLU A 192 -18.52 -17.72 -14.33
C GLU A 192 -17.52 -16.76 -13.71
N ASN A 193 -17.92 -15.53 -13.38
CA ASN A 193 -17.08 -14.54 -12.68
C ASN A 193 -16.97 -14.77 -11.17
N VAL A 194 -17.73 -15.68 -10.58
CA VAL A 194 -17.63 -16.06 -9.17
C VAL A 194 -16.62 -17.17 -9.01
N THR A 195 -15.54 -16.95 -8.28
CA THR A 195 -14.48 -17.94 -8.05
C THR A 195 -14.61 -18.65 -6.72
N TYR A 196 -15.36 -18.08 -5.79
CA TYR A 196 -15.65 -18.67 -4.49
C TYR A 196 -17.14 -18.57 -4.20
N THR A 197 -17.81 -19.72 -4.18
CA THR A 197 -19.19 -19.83 -3.74
C THR A 197 -19.28 -19.76 -2.23
N THR A 198 -20.36 -19.18 -1.71
CA THR A 198 -20.61 -19.11 -0.27
C THR A 198 -20.59 -20.50 0.36
N ASN A 199 -20.04 -20.62 1.55
CA ASN A 199 -20.16 -21.84 2.33
C ASN A 199 -21.63 -22.15 2.64
N PRO A 200 -22.04 -23.42 2.66
CA PRO A 200 -23.36 -23.83 3.11
C PRO A 200 -23.67 -23.28 4.50
N TRP A 201 -24.92 -22.92 4.76
CA TRP A 201 -25.36 -22.44 6.06
C TRP A 201 -26.78 -22.91 6.38
N PHE A 202 -27.14 -22.77 7.64
CA PHE A 202 -28.48 -23.08 8.11
C PHE A 202 -29.31 -21.82 8.35
N VAL A 203 -30.61 -21.90 8.07
CA VAL A 203 -31.61 -20.88 8.38
C VAL A 203 -32.72 -21.53 9.20
N GLN A 204 -33.03 -20.92 10.32
CA GLN A 204 -34.15 -21.34 11.16
C GLN A 204 -35.39 -20.48 10.86
N LEU A 205 -36.53 -21.10 10.67
CA LEU A 205 -37.83 -20.45 10.54
C LEU A 205 -38.79 -20.93 11.67
N PRO A 206 -39.34 -20.06 12.52
CA PRO A 206 -39.02 -18.65 12.63
C PRO A 206 -37.65 -18.42 13.26
N SER A 207 -37.06 -17.25 13.04
CA SER A 207 -35.85 -16.82 13.70
C SER A 207 -36.15 -15.85 14.85
N THR A 208 -35.16 -15.56 15.70
CA THR A 208 -35.26 -14.58 16.77
C THR A 208 -34.34 -13.38 16.48
N ASP A 209 -34.68 -12.21 16.99
CA ASP A 209 -33.79 -11.08 16.99
C ASP A 209 -32.59 -11.25 17.92
N SER A 210 -31.64 -10.33 17.87
CA SER A 210 -30.40 -10.40 18.67
C SER A 210 -30.63 -10.38 20.19
N ASN A 211 -31.81 -9.91 20.64
CA ASN A 211 -32.18 -9.85 22.05
C ASN A 211 -33.00 -11.07 22.45
N GLY A 212 -33.55 -11.84 21.49
CA GLY A 212 -34.40 -12.99 21.70
C GLY A 212 -35.82 -12.63 22.16
N ASP A 213 -36.23 -11.40 21.91
CA ASP A 213 -37.51 -10.88 22.42
C ASP A 213 -38.68 -11.12 21.44
N ASP A 214 -38.40 -11.24 20.13
CA ASP A 214 -39.41 -11.40 19.09
C ASP A 214 -39.09 -12.52 18.10
N TRP A 215 -40.13 -13.23 17.64
CA TRP A 215 -40.08 -14.18 16.55
C TRP A 215 -40.39 -13.48 15.20
N PHE A 216 -39.51 -13.64 14.23
CA PHE A 216 -39.78 -13.20 12.87
C PHE A 216 -39.75 -14.38 11.88
N TYR A 217 -40.65 -14.34 10.91
CA TYR A 217 -40.90 -15.43 9.97
C TYR A 217 -40.28 -15.19 8.61
N ASP A 218 -39.90 -13.94 8.34
CA ASP A 218 -39.24 -13.52 7.10
C ASP A 218 -37.77 -13.26 7.39
N VAL A 219 -36.91 -14.17 6.92
CA VAL A 219 -35.47 -14.12 7.17
C VAL A 219 -34.76 -13.61 5.93
N ILE A 220 -33.91 -12.59 6.11
CA ILE A 220 -33.08 -12.01 5.07
C ILE A 220 -31.62 -12.38 5.31
N CYS A 221 -31.00 -12.97 4.30
CA CYS A 221 -29.62 -13.44 4.31
C CYS A 221 -28.76 -12.59 3.38
N TYR A 222 -27.56 -12.25 3.85
CA TYR A 222 -26.54 -11.53 3.08
C TYR A 222 -25.26 -12.37 2.94
N PRO A 223 -25.32 -13.51 2.23
CA PRO A 223 -24.14 -14.35 2.03
C PRO A 223 -23.11 -13.60 1.20
N LYS A 224 -21.88 -13.63 1.67
CA LYS A 224 -20.77 -12.92 1.04
C LYS A 224 -20.11 -13.83 0.01
N ASN A 225 -20.07 -13.43 -1.26
CA ASN A 225 -19.15 -14.03 -2.23
C ASN A 225 -17.91 -13.16 -2.36
N GLU A 226 -16.81 -13.83 -2.39
CA GLU A 226 -15.63 -13.25 -2.98
C GLU A 226 -15.66 -13.67 -4.46
N THR A 227 -15.57 -12.71 -5.37
CA THR A 227 -15.45 -13.02 -6.81
C THR A 227 -14.08 -13.63 -7.11
N GLY A 228 -13.29 -13.87 -6.07
CA GLY A 228 -11.99 -14.47 -6.15
C GLY A 228 -11.01 -13.68 -6.99
N ASN A 229 -11.28 -12.40 -7.22
CA ASN A 229 -10.36 -11.52 -7.90
C ASN A 229 -9.10 -11.37 -7.05
N PRO A 230 -7.91 -11.37 -7.66
CA PRO A 230 -6.70 -11.02 -6.95
C PRO A 230 -6.78 -9.58 -6.46
N THR A 231 -5.94 -9.25 -5.50
CA THR A 231 -5.69 -7.85 -5.12
C THR A 231 -4.41 -7.35 -5.79
N LEU A 232 -4.20 -6.04 -5.79
CA LEU A 232 -2.93 -5.44 -6.19
C LEU A 232 -2.66 -4.22 -5.32
N ASP A 233 -1.46 -4.18 -4.73
CA ASP A 233 -0.99 -3.10 -3.88
C ASP A 233 0.48 -2.84 -4.22
N LYS A 234 0.80 -1.64 -4.72
CA LYS A 234 2.14 -1.24 -5.10
C LYS A 234 2.72 -0.27 -4.08
N ARG A 235 3.93 -0.55 -3.64
CA ARG A 235 4.59 0.25 -2.62
C ARG A 235 6.05 0.50 -2.92
N VAL A 236 6.58 1.56 -2.33
CA VAL A 236 7.97 1.99 -2.41
C VAL A 236 8.46 2.40 -1.02
N ARG A 237 9.75 2.24 -0.78
CA ARG A 237 10.45 2.80 0.39
C ARG A 237 11.87 3.19 0.04
N ASN A 238 12.49 4.05 0.84
CA ASN A 238 13.92 4.27 0.78
C ASN A 238 14.63 2.99 1.21
N ASN A 239 15.73 2.66 0.52
CA ASN A 239 16.48 1.45 0.83
C ASN A 239 17.34 1.69 2.05
N PRO A 240 17.08 1.03 3.19
CA PRO A 240 17.79 1.28 4.43
C PRO A 240 19.29 0.94 4.38
N ASP A 241 19.69 0.07 3.46
CA ASP A 241 21.10 -0.33 3.30
C ASP A 241 21.96 0.75 2.62
N GLN A 242 21.33 1.78 2.03
CA GLN A 242 22.00 2.83 1.27
C GLN A 242 22.16 4.15 2.03
N ASP A 243 21.30 4.43 3.01
CA ASP A 243 21.35 5.67 3.80
C ASP A 243 22.43 5.61 4.88
N ASN A 244 23.08 4.47 4.99
CA ASN A 244 24.16 4.28 5.92
C ASN A 244 25.51 4.55 5.25
N VAL A 245 25.97 5.77 5.34
CA VAL A 245 27.23 6.22 4.72
C VAL A 245 28.46 5.82 5.52
N THR A 246 28.29 5.30 6.74
CA THR A 246 29.40 4.86 7.60
C THR A 246 29.12 3.50 8.22
N THR A 247 30.17 2.64 8.27
CA THR A 247 30.14 1.37 8.99
C THR A 247 29.84 1.54 10.50
N ALA A 248 30.06 2.73 11.06
CA ALA A 248 29.74 3.05 12.45
C ALA A 248 28.23 3.20 12.73
N ASN A 249 27.41 3.34 11.70
CA ASN A 249 25.95 3.47 11.83
C ASN A 249 25.19 2.20 11.43
N ALA A 250 25.90 1.14 11.02
CA ALA A 250 25.27 -0.13 10.60
C ALA A 250 24.37 -0.73 11.70
N ASP A 251 24.76 -0.58 12.97
CA ASP A 251 23.97 -1.05 14.11
C ASP A 251 22.73 -0.20 14.38
N LYS A 252 22.69 1.04 13.88
CA LYS A 252 21.54 1.94 14.01
C LYS A 252 20.51 1.77 12.91
N LEU A 253 20.84 1.05 11.85
CA LEU A 253 19.94 0.82 10.73
C LEU A 253 18.66 0.08 11.16
N ALA A 254 18.77 -0.88 12.06
CA ALA A 254 17.63 -1.59 12.64
C ALA A 254 16.70 -0.65 13.42
N ASP A 255 17.27 0.33 14.12
CA ASP A 255 16.50 1.35 14.85
C ASP A 255 15.87 2.37 13.91
N PHE A 256 16.53 2.74 12.83
CA PHE A 256 16.01 3.63 11.80
C PHE A 256 14.82 3.01 11.06
N THR A 257 14.90 1.74 10.65
CA THR A 257 13.82 1.04 9.93
C THR A 257 12.53 0.92 10.74
N SER A 258 12.61 0.92 12.07
CA SER A 258 11.42 0.88 12.94
C SER A 258 10.83 2.25 13.25
N ALA A 259 11.65 3.32 13.21
CA ALA A 259 11.28 4.66 13.67
C ALA A 259 10.87 5.61 12.53
N ARG A 260 11.46 5.49 11.34
CA ARG A 260 11.27 6.42 10.23
C ARG A 260 10.31 5.89 9.18
N ASN A 261 9.35 6.73 8.78
CA ASN A 261 8.31 6.34 7.83
C ASN A 261 8.86 6.06 6.42
N GLU A 262 9.94 6.67 6.01
CA GLU A 262 10.55 6.49 4.69
C GLU A 262 11.12 5.08 4.47
N TYR A 263 11.49 4.38 5.54
CA TYR A 263 11.94 2.99 5.48
C TYR A 263 10.81 1.97 5.57
N LYS A 264 9.56 2.44 5.68
CA LYS A 264 8.36 1.59 5.58
C LYS A 264 7.80 1.68 4.18
N TYR A 265 7.33 0.57 3.66
CA TYR A 265 6.64 0.56 2.38
C TYR A 265 5.37 1.41 2.40
N GLN A 266 5.28 2.36 1.49
CA GLN A 266 4.19 3.33 1.34
C GLN A 266 3.89 3.56 -0.15
N SER A 267 2.81 4.28 -0.42
CA SER A 267 2.47 4.68 -1.79
C SER A 267 3.34 5.82 -2.33
N THR A 268 4.00 6.59 -1.44
CA THR A 268 4.86 7.70 -1.83
C THR A 268 6.04 7.85 -0.88
N VAL A 269 7.20 8.24 -1.43
CA VAL A 269 8.39 8.64 -0.68
C VAL A 269 9.05 9.86 -1.33
N THR A 270 9.90 10.54 -0.57
CA THR A 270 10.87 11.47 -1.14
C THR A 270 12.24 10.79 -1.24
N ALA A 271 13.04 11.15 -2.21
CA ALA A 271 14.36 10.58 -2.41
C ALA A 271 15.31 11.58 -3.09
N SER A 272 16.57 11.53 -2.70
CA SER A 272 17.62 12.24 -3.40
C SER A 272 18.01 11.54 -4.70
N LYS A 273 18.58 12.28 -5.66
CA LYS A 273 19.19 11.66 -6.84
C LYS A 273 20.28 10.68 -6.43
N ALA A 274 20.50 9.66 -7.25
CA ALA A 274 21.38 8.53 -7.03
C ALA A 274 20.92 7.50 -6.00
N GLU A 275 19.88 7.75 -5.26
CA GLU A 275 19.36 6.78 -4.29
C GLU A 275 18.76 5.55 -4.95
N LYS A 276 18.93 4.43 -4.28
CA LYS A 276 18.31 3.15 -4.59
C LYS A 276 17.08 2.99 -3.70
N LEU A 277 15.96 2.62 -4.31
CA LEU A 277 14.69 2.43 -3.65
C LEU A 277 14.26 0.98 -3.73
N ASP A 278 13.63 0.49 -2.68
CA ASP A 278 12.97 -0.81 -2.65
C ASP A 278 11.51 -0.64 -3.11
N TYR A 279 11.08 -1.53 -3.99
CA TYR A 279 9.70 -1.62 -4.48
C TYR A 279 9.12 -2.99 -4.22
N GLN A 280 7.81 -3.04 -4.04
CA GLN A 280 7.06 -4.29 -4.03
C GLN A 280 5.70 -4.15 -4.69
N PHE A 281 5.25 -5.23 -5.34
CA PHE A 281 3.84 -5.48 -5.65
C PHE A 281 3.38 -6.59 -4.74
N ILE A 282 2.26 -6.39 -4.08
CA ILE A 282 1.61 -7.42 -3.27
C ILE A 282 0.28 -7.75 -3.94
N SER A 283 0.08 -9.01 -4.24
CA SER A 283 -1.19 -9.49 -4.77
C SER A 283 -1.64 -10.72 -3.98
N LYS A 284 -2.86 -10.68 -3.45
CA LYS A 284 -3.51 -11.88 -2.91
C LYS A 284 -4.02 -12.70 -4.08
N LEU A 285 -3.58 -13.94 -4.18
CA LEU A 285 -4.04 -14.85 -5.23
C LEU A 285 -5.53 -15.17 -5.06
N PRO A 286 -6.29 -15.33 -6.15
CA PRO A 286 -7.69 -15.70 -6.05
C PRO A 286 -7.85 -17.08 -5.42
N HIS A 287 -8.90 -17.24 -4.63
CA HIS A 287 -9.29 -18.53 -4.09
C HIS A 287 -10.16 -19.25 -5.12
N ILE A 288 -9.59 -20.19 -5.86
CA ILE A 288 -10.30 -20.99 -6.87
C ILE A 288 -10.59 -22.37 -6.29
N THR A 289 -11.86 -22.68 -6.08
CA THR A 289 -12.32 -23.96 -5.51
C THR A 289 -12.71 -25.00 -6.55
N SER A 290 -12.96 -24.59 -7.79
CA SER A 290 -13.31 -25.50 -8.88
C SER A 290 -12.11 -26.33 -9.32
N SER A 291 -12.29 -27.64 -9.50
CA SER A 291 -11.26 -28.52 -10.04
C SER A 291 -10.99 -28.33 -11.53
N THR A 292 -11.90 -27.66 -12.24
CA THR A 292 -11.82 -27.42 -13.69
C THR A 292 -11.39 -26.00 -14.04
N THR A 293 -11.46 -25.07 -13.08
CA THR A 293 -11.04 -23.69 -13.26
C THR A 293 -9.67 -23.47 -12.64
N TYR A 294 -8.75 -22.85 -13.38
CA TYR A 294 -7.41 -22.51 -12.89
C TYR A 294 -6.92 -21.20 -13.53
N LEU A 295 -5.94 -20.56 -12.91
CA LEU A 295 -5.28 -19.39 -13.49
C LEU A 295 -4.52 -19.80 -14.75
N SER A 296 -4.83 -19.16 -15.86
CA SER A 296 -4.17 -19.34 -17.16
C SER A 296 -3.23 -18.19 -17.50
N THR A 297 -3.39 -17.03 -16.85
CA THR A 297 -2.51 -15.87 -17.02
C THR A 297 -2.38 -15.14 -15.68
N TYR A 298 -1.15 -14.70 -15.37
CA TYR A 298 -0.86 -13.83 -14.23
C TYR A 298 0.41 -13.03 -14.56
N THR A 299 0.22 -11.77 -14.92
CA THR A 299 1.29 -10.94 -15.49
C THR A 299 1.25 -9.55 -14.88
N PHE A 300 2.39 -9.07 -14.39
CA PHE A 300 2.56 -7.70 -13.97
C PHE A 300 3.32 -6.91 -15.04
N ASP A 301 2.74 -5.82 -15.50
CA ASP A 301 3.36 -4.84 -16.37
C ASP A 301 3.60 -3.55 -15.57
N ASP A 302 4.85 -3.17 -15.43
CA ASP A 302 5.30 -2.03 -14.64
C ASP A 302 5.95 -0.98 -15.53
N THR A 303 5.56 0.29 -15.36
CA THR A 303 6.07 1.41 -16.15
C THR A 303 6.55 2.52 -15.23
N MET A 304 7.83 2.80 -15.28
CA MET A 304 8.53 3.74 -14.43
C MET A 304 8.86 5.03 -15.18
N ALA A 305 8.65 6.17 -14.55
CA ALA A 305 8.99 7.48 -15.09
C ALA A 305 10.44 7.55 -15.56
N LYS A 306 10.72 8.40 -16.55
CA LYS A 306 12.04 8.56 -17.17
C LYS A 306 13.17 8.89 -16.18
N GLY A 307 12.84 9.52 -15.04
CA GLY A 307 13.78 9.87 -13.97
C GLY A 307 14.26 8.68 -13.11
N MET A 308 13.82 7.47 -13.42
CA MET A 308 14.08 6.27 -12.65
C MET A 308 14.59 5.12 -13.51
N THR A 309 15.42 4.23 -12.96
CA THR A 309 16.00 3.09 -13.68
C THR A 309 15.95 1.83 -12.84
N TYR A 310 15.38 0.72 -13.39
CA TYR A 310 15.37 -0.59 -12.72
C TYR A 310 16.77 -1.15 -12.54
N SER A 311 17.02 -1.77 -11.38
CA SER A 311 18.24 -2.54 -11.12
C SER A 311 18.24 -3.91 -11.80
N LYS A 312 17.10 -4.37 -12.32
CA LYS A 312 16.90 -5.66 -13.02
C LYS A 312 17.12 -6.88 -12.10
N ASP A 313 16.69 -6.77 -10.88
CA ASP A 313 16.93 -7.71 -9.79
C ASP A 313 15.63 -8.33 -9.23
N ALA A 314 14.55 -8.35 -10.01
CA ALA A 314 13.25 -8.82 -9.55
C ALA A 314 13.26 -10.26 -9.01
N VAL A 315 12.62 -10.46 -7.86
CA VAL A 315 12.42 -11.74 -7.18
C VAL A 315 10.96 -11.86 -6.77
N ILE A 316 10.39 -13.05 -6.87
CA ILE A 316 9.04 -13.35 -6.36
C ILE A 316 9.15 -14.15 -5.07
N ALA A 317 8.36 -13.77 -4.06
CA ALA A 317 8.16 -14.54 -2.85
C ALA A 317 6.68 -14.81 -2.60
N ILE A 318 6.37 -15.95 -2.00
CA ILE A 318 5.00 -16.34 -1.64
C ILE A 318 4.90 -16.36 -0.12
N TYR A 319 3.83 -15.79 0.44
CA TYR A 319 3.59 -15.72 1.88
C TYR A 319 2.20 -16.21 2.28
N GLU A 320 2.10 -16.75 3.50
CA GLU A 320 0.82 -17.08 4.11
C GLU A 320 -0.03 -15.84 4.42
N ASN A 321 0.62 -14.76 4.87
CA ASN A 321 -0.03 -13.50 5.21
C ASN A 321 0.78 -12.30 4.75
N LYS A 322 0.13 -11.14 4.65
CA LYS A 322 0.72 -9.90 4.13
C LYS A 322 1.82 -9.32 5.01
N ASP A 323 1.72 -9.48 6.34
CA ASP A 323 2.58 -8.76 7.28
C ASP A 323 4.06 -9.16 7.16
N ALA A 324 4.31 -10.41 6.81
CA ALA A 324 5.67 -10.92 6.59
C ALA A 324 6.38 -10.24 5.40
N ALA A 325 5.63 -9.75 4.42
CA ALA A 325 6.17 -9.09 3.23
C ALA A 325 6.68 -7.67 3.52
N ASP A 326 6.07 -6.98 4.49
CA ASP A 326 6.30 -5.54 4.72
C ASP A 326 7.67 -5.25 5.35
N SER A 327 8.31 -6.22 6.00
CA SER A 327 9.64 -6.07 6.63
C SER A 327 10.80 -6.52 5.76
N THR A 328 10.54 -6.93 4.51
CA THR A 328 11.49 -7.63 3.65
C THR A 328 11.90 -6.79 2.45
N ASN A 329 13.08 -7.02 1.94
CA ASN A 329 13.55 -6.53 0.64
C ASN A 329 14.30 -7.65 -0.11
N ILE A 330 14.82 -7.32 -1.29
CA ILE A 330 15.51 -8.28 -2.15
C ILE A 330 16.76 -8.92 -1.48
N ASN A 331 17.39 -8.23 -0.53
CA ASN A 331 18.64 -8.70 0.10
C ASN A 331 18.37 -9.74 1.20
N ASN A 332 17.18 -9.74 1.79
CA ASN A 332 16.83 -10.63 2.90
C ASN A 332 15.57 -11.48 2.65
N VAL A 333 15.08 -11.54 1.42
CA VAL A 333 13.88 -12.30 1.05
C VAL A 333 13.98 -13.78 1.42
N ASP A 334 15.16 -14.38 1.31
CA ASP A 334 15.39 -15.79 1.67
C ASP A 334 15.24 -16.07 3.19
N LYS A 335 15.20 -15.03 4.02
CA LYS A 335 15.07 -15.10 5.49
C LYS A 335 13.73 -14.55 6.00
N SER A 336 12.83 -14.17 5.10
CA SER A 336 11.61 -13.42 5.40
C SER A 336 10.44 -14.28 5.91
N GLY A 337 10.61 -15.59 6.01
CA GLY A 337 9.49 -16.50 6.30
C GLY A 337 8.58 -16.76 5.09
N ALA A 338 9.03 -16.45 3.88
CA ALA A 338 8.34 -16.84 2.65
C ALA A 338 8.26 -18.36 2.54
N ILE A 339 7.09 -18.87 2.11
CA ILE A 339 6.89 -20.30 1.86
C ILE A 339 7.49 -20.75 0.53
N ALA A 340 7.76 -19.83 -0.38
CA ALA A 340 8.55 -20.03 -1.59
C ALA A 340 9.23 -18.73 -2.02
N VAL A 341 10.41 -18.85 -2.63
CA VAL A 341 11.14 -17.75 -3.26
C VAL A 341 11.56 -18.21 -4.65
N TRP A 342 11.26 -17.40 -5.67
CA TRP A 342 11.53 -17.67 -7.07
C TRP A 342 12.40 -16.58 -7.70
N LYS A 343 13.38 -17.01 -8.49
CA LYS A 343 14.25 -16.14 -9.27
C LYS A 343 14.11 -16.46 -10.76
N SER A 344 14.17 -15.44 -11.62
CA SER A 344 14.13 -15.67 -13.08
C SER A 344 15.34 -16.43 -13.61
N SER A 345 16.42 -16.54 -12.81
CA SER A 345 17.63 -17.30 -13.09
C SER A 345 17.60 -18.77 -12.63
N ASP A 346 16.51 -19.21 -12.01
CA ASP A 346 16.37 -20.60 -11.56
C ASP A 346 16.40 -21.58 -12.76
N THR A 347 16.79 -22.83 -12.53
CA THR A 347 16.86 -23.86 -13.60
C THR A 347 15.49 -24.13 -14.23
N ASP A 348 14.42 -24.05 -13.41
CA ASP A 348 13.01 -24.14 -13.83
C ASP A 348 12.29 -22.87 -13.39
N PRO A 349 12.49 -21.75 -14.13
CA PRO A 349 12.01 -20.45 -13.71
C PRO A 349 10.48 -20.42 -13.67
N LYS A 350 9.91 -19.96 -12.57
CA LYS A 350 8.46 -19.84 -12.39
C LYS A 350 7.90 -18.57 -13.01
N PHE A 351 8.76 -17.63 -13.36
CA PHE A 351 8.42 -16.40 -14.07
C PHE A 351 9.56 -15.94 -14.97
N THR A 352 9.23 -15.08 -15.91
CA THR A 352 10.20 -14.33 -16.70
C THR A 352 10.14 -12.85 -16.32
N ALA A 353 11.29 -12.18 -16.33
CA ALA A 353 11.39 -10.73 -16.14
C ALA A 353 11.98 -10.11 -17.40
N THR A 354 11.20 -9.30 -18.10
CA THR A 354 11.62 -8.60 -19.32
C THR A 354 11.66 -7.10 -19.06
N TYR A 355 12.78 -6.47 -19.42
CA TYR A 355 12.99 -5.04 -19.24
C TYR A 355 13.09 -4.35 -20.62
N GLY A 356 12.44 -3.20 -20.74
CA GLY A 356 12.35 -2.46 -21.98
C GLY A 356 12.16 -0.96 -21.78
N LYS A 357 11.71 -0.32 -22.85
CA LYS A 357 11.33 1.10 -22.88
C LYS A 357 10.01 1.28 -23.61
N SER A 358 9.22 2.28 -23.13
CA SER A 358 8.03 2.77 -23.82
C SER A 358 8.14 4.28 -23.88
N GLY A 359 8.57 4.80 -25.05
CA GLY A 359 9.03 6.19 -25.15
C GLY A 359 10.22 6.44 -24.21
N ASP A 360 10.13 7.46 -23.38
CA ASP A 360 11.15 7.80 -22.38
C ASP A 360 11.05 6.96 -21.09
N ALA A 361 9.91 6.34 -20.84
CA ALA A 361 9.67 5.53 -19.64
C ALA A 361 10.39 4.18 -19.71
N SER A 362 10.86 3.69 -18.57
CA SER A 362 11.39 2.32 -18.43
C SER A 362 10.25 1.35 -18.13
N THR A 363 10.30 0.14 -18.69
CA THR A 363 9.28 -0.88 -18.48
C THR A 363 9.89 -2.15 -17.92
N MET A 364 9.10 -2.85 -17.09
CA MET A 364 9.39 -4.20 -16.60
C MET A 364 8.12 -5.04 -16.73
N LYS A 365 8.25 -6.22 -17.33
CA LYS A 365 7.18 -7.21 -17.40
C LYS A 365 7.58 -8.45 -16.63
N ILE A 366 6.75 -8.84 -15.66
CA ILE A 366 6.88 -10.08 -14.89
C ILE A 366 5.74 -11.00 -15.32
N GLU A 367 6.06 -12.06 -16.02
CA GLU A 367 5.08 -12.99 -16.59
C GLU A 367 5.29 -14.38 -16.01
N MET A 368 4.24 -14.97 -15.41
CA MET A 368 4.30 -16.33 -14.90
C MET A 368 4.52 -17.33 -16.05
N THR A 369 5.47 -18.24 -15.88
CA THR A 369 5.65 -19.35 -16.81
C THR A 369 4.57 -20.42 -16.59
N LYS A 370 4.48 -21.37 -17.51
CA LYS A 370 3.63 -22.56 -17.34
C LYS A 370 3.90 -23.30 -16.02
N ALA A 371 5.19 -23.44 -15.65
CA ALA A 371 5.59 -24.04 -14.38
C ALA A 371 5.15 -23.19 -13.18
N GLY A 372 5.27 -21.85 -13.27
CA GLY A 372 4.82 -20.94 -12.25
C GLY A 372 3.31 -20.98 -12.05
N LEU A 373 2.52 -20.88 -13.12
CA LEU A 373 1.06 -21.01 -13.05
C LEU A 373 0.61 -22.33 -12.45
N SER A 374 1.26 -23.44 -12.84
CA SER A 374 0.99 -24.76 -12.26
C SER A 374 1.23 -24.80 -10.74
N GLU A 375 2.31 -24.16 -10.27
CA GLU A 375 2.60 -24.06 -8.83
C GLU A 375 1.58 -23.18 -8.11
N LEU A 376 1.23 -22.00 -8.67
CA LEU A 376 0.23 -21.11 -8.10
C LEU A 376 -1.11 -21.83 -7.92
N ASN A 377 -1.58 -22.52 -8.94
CA ASN A 377 -2.85 -23.23 -8.93
C ASN A 377 -2.89 -24.39 -7.93
N LYS A 378 -1.79 -25.14 -7.80
CA LYS A 378 -1.76 -26.36 -6.98
C LYS A 378 -1.49 -26.12 -5.50
N LYS A 379 -0.70 -25.07 -5.17
CA LYS A 379 -0.12 -24.93 -3.83
C LYS A 379 -0.44 -23.61 -3.15
N TYR A 380 -0.73 -22.55 -3.93
CA TYR A 380 -0.71 -21.18 -3.40
C TYR A 380 -2.02 -20.41 -3.57
N SER A 381 -3.13 -21.12 -3.82
CA SER A 381 -4.46 -20.51 -3.79
C SER A 381 -4.65 -19.71 -2.48
N ASP A 382 -5.21 -18.52 -2.57
CA ASP A 382 -5.47 -17.62 -1.42
C ASP A 382 -4.21 -17.09 -0.68
N LYS A 383 -3.00 -17.39 -1.16
CA LYS A 383 -1.74 -16.87 -0.61
C LYS A 383 -1.39 -15.51 -1.21
N TYR A 384 -0.38 -14.86 -0.64
CA TYR A 384 0.14 -13.60 -1.15
C TYR A 384 1.37 -13.84 -2.02
N ILE A 385 1.29 -13.43 -3.27
CA ILE A 385 2.44 -13.32 -4.17
C ILE A 385 3.00 -11.91 -4.10
N VAL A 386 4.29 -11.80 -3.86
CA VAL A 386 4.98 -10.51 -3.72
C VAL A 386 6.16 -10.46 -4.69
N VAL A 387 6.19 -9.45 -5.53
CA VAL A 387 7.33 -9.14 -6.40
C VAL A 387 8.17 -8.07 -5.73
N TYR A 388 9.41 -8.37 -5.38
CA TYR A 388 10.40 -7.41 -4.90
C TYR A 388 11.35 -7.03 -6.02
N TYR A 389 11.67 -5.77 -6.13
CA TYR A 389 12.71 -5.27 -7.03
C TYR A 389 13.25 -3.93 -6.51
N THR A 390 14.36 -3.50 -7.09
CA THR A 390 14.92 -2.19 -6.77
C THR A 390 15.03 -1.31 -8.01
N ALA A 391 15.00 0.00 -7.79
CA ALA A 391 15.27 0.98 -8.82
C ALA A 391 16.08 2.15 -8.24
N LYS A 392 16.75 2.86 -9.13
CA LYS A 392 17.60 4.00 -8.78
C LYS A 392 17.00 5.29 -9.31
N VAL A 393 17.03 6.34 -8.51
CA VAL A 393 16.77 7.71 -8.96
C VAL A 393 17.94 8.16 -9.84
N ASN A 394 17.67 8.57 -11.07
CA ASN A 394 18.72 9.00 -12.02
C ASN A 394 19.46 10.24 -11.49
N THR A 395 20.66 10.47 -12.03
CA THR A 395 21.51 11.61 -11.64
C THR A 395 21.50 12.74 -12.65
N ASP A 396 20.72 12.59 -13.72
CA ASP A 396 20.58 13.56 -14.80
C ASP A 396 19.30 14.42 -14.63
N ASP A 397 18.98 15.24 -15.59
CA ASP A 397 17.82 16.14 -15.60
C ASP A 397 16.50 15.47 -16.05
N THR A 398 16.51 14.14 -16.20
CA THR A 398 15.28 13.37 -16.46
C THR A 398 14.38 13.25 -15.23
N VAL A 399 14.95 13.43 -14.03
CA VAL A 399 14.18 13.41 -12.76
C VAL A 399 13.32 14.66 -12.68
N VAL A 400 12.02 14.46 -12.48
CA VAL A 400 11.06 15.54 -12.25
C VAL A 400 11.11 15.94 -10.78
N LEU A 401 11.45 17.22 -10.53
CA LEU A 401 11.41 17.81 -9.20
C LEU A 401 10.05 18.42 -8.93
N GLY A 402 9.65 18.48 -7.63
CA GLY A 402 8.41 19.10 -7.18
C GLY A 402 7.19 18.19 -7.25
N ASP A 403 6.00 18.80 -7.18
CA ASP A 403 4.73 18.14 -6.87
C ASP A 403 4.20 17.16 -7.94
N LYS A 404 4.74 17.17 -9.16
CA LYS A 404 4.43 16.12 -10.14
C LYS A 404 5.08 14.78 -9.81
N GLY A 405 6.26 14.81 -9.20
CA GLY A 405 7.03 13.62 -8.84
C GLY A 405 7.36 12.71 -10.02
N ASN A 406 7.84 11.53 -9.70
CA ASN A 406 8.26 10.49 -10.65
C ASN A 406 7.39 9.24 -10.41
N PRO A 407 6.27 9.09 -11.16
CA PRO A 407 5.35 7.98 -10.98
C PRO A 407 5.93 6.66 -11.47
N ASN A 408 5.48 5.60 -10.83
CA ASN A 408 5.67 4.22 -11.24
C ASN A 408 4.32 3.51 -11.18
N ASP A 409 3.82 3.13 -12.36
CA ASP A 409 2.51 2.51 -12.56
C ASP A 409 2.67 1.00 -12.73
N VAL A 410 1.78 0.21 -12.13
CA VAL A 410 1.70 -1.22 -12.36
C VAL A 410 0.30 -1.63 -12.81
N SER A 411 0.21 -2.61 -13.69
CA SER A 411 -1.00 -3.36 -13.97
C SER A 411 -0.76 -4.85 -13.76
N LEU A 412 -1.72 -5.52 -13.14
CA LEU A 412 -1.82 -6.98 -13.09
C LEU A 412 -2.88 -7.42 -14.08
N THR A 413 -2.48 -8.14 -15.11
CA THR A 413 -3.38 -8.82 -16.05
C THR A 413 -3.49 -10.28 -15.64
N TRP A 414 -4.69 -10.76 -15.43
CA TRP A 414 -4.94 -12.15 -15.06
C TRP A 414 -6.15 -12.71 -15.79
N LYS A 415 -6.14 -14.02 -15.98
CA LYS A 415 -7.25 -14.77 -16.59
C LYS A 415 -7.37 -16.12 -15.90
N ARG A 416 -8.59 -16.60 -15.77
CA ARG A 416 -8.92 -17.97 -15.42
C ARG A 416 -9.56 -18.68 -16.62
N THR A 417 -9.46 -19.99 -16.66
CA THR A 417 -9.94 -20.80 -17.80
C THR A 417 -11.45 -20.78 -17.97
N SER A 418 -12.22 -20.38 -16.95
CA SER A 418 -13.70 -20.28 -17.02
C SER A 418 -14.20 -18.97 -17.60
N THR A 419 -13.34 -18.06 -18.04
CA THR A 419 -13.71 -16.78 -18.64
C THR A 419 -13.08 -16.61 -20.02
N ASP A 420 -13.80 -15.91 -20.91
CA ASP A 420 -13.31 -15.54 -22.25
C ASP A 420 -12.57 -14.21 -22.27
N TYR A 421 -12.41 -13.55 -21.11
CA TYR A 421 -11.80 -12.23 -21.02
C TYR A 421 -10.72 -12.18 -19.95
N TYR A 422 -9.85 -11.18 -20.07
CA TYR A 422 -8.83 -10.86 -19.07
C TYR A 422 -9.34 -9.76 -18.15
N ASP A 423 -9.05 -9.90 -16.86
CA ASP A 423 -9.28 -8.86 -15.87
C ASP A 423 -7.97 -8.14 -15.55
N ILE A 424 -8.07 -6.86 -15.23
CA ILE A 424 -6.92 -6.00 -14.98
C ILE A 424 -7.13 -5.24 -13.69
N LEU A 425 -6.09 -5.27 -12.86
CA LEU A 425 -5.95 -4.41 -11.70
C LEU A 425 -4.81 -3.43 -11.95
N LYS A 426 -4.91 -2.23 -11.40
CA LYS A 426 -3.88 -1.21 -11.50
C LYS A 426 -3.56 -0.63 -10.15
N ASP A 427 -2.32 -0.20 -9.98
CA ASP A 427 -1.89 0.60 -8.85
C ASP A 427 -0.70 1.49 -9.22
N LYS A 428 -0.34 2.41 -8.33
CA LYS A 428 0.68 3.43 -8.57
C LYS A 428 1.37 3.82 -7.28
N CYS A 429 2.68 4.06 -7.37
CA CYS A 429 3.42 4.80 -6.37
C CYS A 429 4.17 5.98 -7.01
N ILE A 430 4.57 6.97 -6.20
CA ILE A 430 5.21 8.19 -6.71
C ILE A 430 6.41 8.52 -5.82
N VAL A 431 7.56 8.81 -6.47
CA VAL A 431 8.78 9.29 -5.81
C VAL A 431 8.95 10.78 -6.08
N TYR A 432 9.18 11.56 -5.04
CA TYR A 432 9.35 13.00 -5.12
C TYR A 432 10.78 13.39 -4.81
N SER A 433 11.27 14.39 -5.53
CA SER A 433 12.58 15.03 -5.29
C SER A 433 12.43 16.53 -5.43
N TYR A 434 13.33 17.28 -4.81
CA TYR A 434 13.32 18.73 -4.80
C TYR A 434 14.70 19.29 -5.13
N GLY A 435 14.81 20.61 -5.15
CA GLY A 435 16.08 21.30 -5.38
C GLY A 435 16.15 22.62 -4.63
N TYR A 436 17.31 23.21 -4.67
CA TYR A 436 17.56 24.55 -4.14
C TYR A 436 17.85 25.54 -5.25
N ASP A 437 17.35 26.77 -5.11
CA ASP A 437 17.72 27.94 -5.91
C ASP A 437 18.18 29.06 -4.97
N LEU A 438 19.50 29.09 -4.70
CA LEU A 438 20.13 30.07 -3.85
C LEU A 438 20.64 31.24 -4.68
N THR A 439 20.30 32.48 -4.27
CA THR A 439 20.86 33.72 -4.80
C THR A 439 21.89 34.29 -3.81
N LYS A 440 23.15 34.29 -4.19
CA LYS A 440 24.25 34.87 -3.43
C LYS A 440 24.40 36.34 -3.75
N LYS A 441 24.42 37.19 -2.73
CA LYS A 441 24.60 38.64 -2.79
C LYS A 441 25.74 39.11 -1.91
N PHE A 442 26.16 40.35 -2.14
CA PHE A 442 27.11 41.07 -1.30
C PHE A 442 26.52 42.44 -0.92
N SER A 443 26.81 42.90 0.27
CA SER A 443 26.19 44.12 0.83
C SER A 443 26.44 45.40 -0.01
N ASP A 444 27.50 45.45 -0.81
CA ASP A 444 27.85 46.55 -1.72
C ASP A 444 27.73 46.18 -3.20
N SER A 445 27.22 44.95 -3.50
CA SER A 445 27.05 44.42 -4.86
C SER A 445 28.36 44.30 -5.67
N LYS A 446 29.54 44.27 -5.03
CA LYS A 446 30.85 44.27 -5.70
C LYS A 446 31.65 42.95 -5.52
N GLY A 447 31.21 42.04 -4.67
CA GLY A 447 31.89 40.76 -4.43
C GLY A 447 31.72 39.79 -5.60
N ASP A 448 32.68 38.91 -5.76
CA ASP A 448 32.68 37.83 -6.75
C ASP A 448 32.05 36.56 -6.16
N ALA A 449 30.83 36.25 -6.56
CA ALA A 449 30.08 35.07 -6.07
C ALA A 449 30.76 33.74 -6.42
N THR A 450 31.59 33.69 -7.47
CA THR A 450 32.32 32.47 -7.87
C THR A 450 33.41 32.05 -6.87
N LYS A 451 33.81 32.95 -5.96
CA LYS A 451 34.77 32.68 -4.88
C LYS A 451 34.09 32.08 -3.67
N VAL A 452 32.79 32.18 -3.56
CA VAL A 452 32.04 31.62 -2.44
C VAL A 452 31.89 30.12 -2.58
N LYS A 453 32.04 29.40 -1.48
CA LYS A 453 31.86 27.95 -1.44
C LYS A 453 30.96 27.57 -0.29
N PHE A 454 30.06 26.61 -0.56
CA PHE A 454 29.21 25.99 0.42
C PHE A 454 29.45 24.48 0.44
N VAL A 455 29.35 23.87 1.62
CA VAL A 455 29.05 22.44 1.77
C VAL A 455 27.62 22.29 2.29
N VAL A 456 26.94 21.22 1.91
CA VAL A 456 25.56 20.97 2.31
C VAL A 456 25.47 19.63 3.02
N LYS A 457 25.03 19.68 4.28
CA LYS A 457 24.83 18.51 5.12
C LYS A 457 23.35 18.21 5.27
N ASN A 458 22.91 16.98 4.95
CA ASN A 458 21.66 16.45 5.43
C ASN A 458 21.80 16.16 6.93
N LYS A 459 21.04 16.87 7.76
CA LYS A 459 21.09 16.73 9.23
C LYS A 459 20.24 15.56 9.70
N THR A 460 19.20 15.22 8.96
CA THR A 460 18.28 14.13 9.28
C THR A 460 19.02 12.80 9.19
N ASP A 461 19.73 12.56 8.08
CA ASP A 461 20.44 11.30 7.78
C ASP A 461 21.94 11.35 8.04
N ASN A 462 22.42 12.53 8.45
CA ASN A 462 23.81 12.75 8.85
C ASN A 462 24.85 12.45 7.75
N TYR A 463 24.59 12.93 6.52
CA TYR A 463 25.53 12.83 5.40
C TYR A 463 25.74 14.19 4.72
N TYR A 464 26.79 14.32 3.93
CA TYR A 464 27.06 15.47 3.06
C TYR A 464 26.68 15.16 1.63
N LEU A 465 26.18 16.17 0.88
CA LEU A 465 25.84 16.01 -0.54
C LEU A 465 27.11 15.89 -1.37
N VAL A 466 27.12 14.92 -2.27
CA VAL A 466 28.06 14.79 -3.37
C VAL A 466 27.33 15.06 -4.66
N ALA A 467 27.87 15.95 -5.51
CA ALA A 467 27.19 16.38 -6.72
C ALA A 467 28.18 16.63 -7.87
N ARG A 468 27.69 16.50 -9.09
CA ARG A 468 28.40 16.85 -10.31
C ARG A 468 27.91 18.23 -10.79
N ALA A 469 28.82 19.09 -11.18
CA ALA A 469 28.48 20.34 -11.85
C ALA A 469 28.08 20.07 -13.31
N ASP A 470 26.91 20.54 -13.71
CA ASP A 470 26.47 20.53 -15.11
C ASP A 470 26.95 21.77 -15.85
N ARG A 471 26.88 22.92 -15.18
CA ARG A 471 27.39 24.22 -15.62
C ARG A 471 27.65 25.09 -14.40
N ALA A 472 28.25 26.27 -14.62
CA ALA A 472 28.56 27.18 -13.50
C ALA A 472 27.33 27.47 -12.65
N GLY A 473 27.41 27.19 -11.39
CA GLY A 473 26.35 27.38 -10.38
C GLY A 473 25.17 26.41 -10.47
N VAL A 474 25.24 25.32 -11.28
CA VAL A 474 24.17 24.31 -11.38
C VAL A 474 24.76 22.92 -11.16
N TYR A 475 24.20 22.20 -10.21
CA TYR A 475 24.69 20.90 -9.77
C TYR A 475 23.58 19.85 -9.75
N GLN A 476 23.96 18.61 -10.06
CA GLN A 476 23.11 17.42 -9.91
C GLN A 476 23.68 16.58 -8.78
N VAL A 477 22.87 16.24 -7.79
CA VAL A 477 23.27 15.32 -6.72
C VAL A 477 23.57 13.95 -7.34
N THR A 478 24.71 13.35 -6.97
CA THR A 478 25.19 12.07 -7.51
C THR A 478 25.52 11.06 -6.43
N GLY A 479 25.44 11.45 -5.15
CA GLY A 479 25.74 10.57 -4.03
C GLY A 479 25.79 11.30 -2.70
N LYS A 480 26.26 10.56 -1.71
CA LYS A 480 26.35 10.95 -0.31
C LYS A 480 27.78 10.73 0.20
N SER A 481 28.25 11.55 1.14
CA SER A 481 29.52 11.36 1.85
C SER A 481 29.33 11.43 3.36
N ALA A 482 30.04 10.58 4.08
CA ALA A 482 30.09 10.60 5.55
C ALA A 482 30.92 11.78 6.11
N THR A 483 31.82 12.31 5.30
CA THR A 483 32.78 13.35 5.73
C THR A 483 32.62 14.61 4.90
N GLU A 484 32.87 15.77 5.55
CA GLU A 484 32.87 17.06 4.87
C GLU A 484 33.99 17.15 3.84
N ALA A 485 35.14 16.48 4.07
CA ALA A 485 36.29 16.52 3.18
C ALA A 485 35.98 15.96 1.78
N ASP A 486 35.10 14.97 1.70
CA ASP A 486 34.67 14.33 0.47
C ASP A 486 33.38 14.95 -0.13
N ALA A 487 32.82 15.96 0.56
CA ALA A 487 31.65 16.67 0.11
C ALA A 487 31.92 17.58 -1.08
N THR A 488 30.91 17.82 -1.89
CA THR A 488 31.01 18.81 -2.97
C THR A 488 31.09 20.23 -2.39
N GLN A 489 32.11 21.00 -2.84
CA GLN A 489 32.20 22.42 -2.61
C GLN A 489 31.37 23.16 -3.68
N PHE A 490 30.15 23.54 -3.31
CA PHE A 490 29.20 24.21 -4.22
C PHE A 490 29.58 25.70 -4.38
N SER A 491 29.79 26.15 -5.59
CA SER A 491 30.06 27.58 -5.88
C SER A 491 28.96 28.17 -6.76
N PRO A 492 28.43 29.37 -6.44
CA PRO A 492 27.52 30.09 -7.31
C PRO A 492 28.15 30.46 -8.66
N SER A 493 27.32 30.74 -9.65
CA SER A 493 27.76 31.36 -10.90
C SER A 493 28.18 32.82 -10.69
N SER A 494 28.74 33.45 -11.70
CA SER A 494 29.06 34.89 -11.70
C SER A 494 27.83 35.79 -11.49
N ALA A 495 26.64 35.30 -11.82
CA ALA A 495 25.38 35.97 -11.52
C ALA A 495 24.88 35.74 -10.09
N GLY A 496 25.64 35.06 -9.25
CA GLY A 496 25.27 34.74 -7.87
C GLY A 496 24.27 33.59 -7.72
N LYS A 497 23.94 32.87 -8.80
CA LYS A 497 22.99 31.75 -8.74
C LYS A 497 23.68 30.43 -8.39
N LEU A 498 23.10 29.69 -7.43
CA LEU A 498 23.48 28.33 -7.08
C LEU A 498 22.23 27.46 -7.05
N VAL A 499 22.14 26.52 -8.00
CA VAL A 499 21.07 25.55 -8.13
C VAL A 499 21.59 24.16 -7.81
N ILE A 500 20.94 23.45 -6.90
CA ILE A 500 21.26 22.08 -6.55
C ILE A 500 20.02 21.22 -6.79
N ASN A 501 20.12 20.23 -7.67
CA ASN A 501 19.01 19.39 -8.09
C ASN A 501 19.06 18.02 -7.45
N GLY A 502 17.94 17.56 -6.86
CA GLY A 502 17.73 16.17 -6.42
C GLY A 502 18.05 15.93 -4.97
N ILE A 503 17.30 16.58 -4.09
CA ILE A 503 17.27 16.33 -2.65
C ILE A 503 15.93 15.73 -2.23
N GLU A 504 15.91 15.05 -1.11
CA GLU A 504 14.70 14.56 -0.44
C GLU A 504 14.14 15.57 0.57
N ALA A 505 12.97 15.28 1.16
CA ALA A 505 12.32 16.15 2.14
C ALA A 505 12.89 15.93 3.54
N ASP A 506 13.96 16.68 3.86
CA ASP A 506 14.70 16.59 5.10
C ASP A 506 15.13 17.96 5.63
N GLU A 507 15.90 17.96 6.72
CA GLU A 507 16.55 19.13 7.26
C GLU A 507 18.02 19.17 6.81
N TYR A 508 18.42 20.31 6.20
CA TYR A 508 19.76 20.52 5.65
C TYR A 508 20.42 21.75 6.27
N ALA A 509 21.74 21.68 6.40
CA ALA A 509 22.59 22.81 6.78
C ALA A 509 23.51 23.19 5.63
N PHE A 510 23.50 24.46 5.24
CA PHE A 510 24.44 25.05 4.29
C PHE A 510 25.51 25.79 5.09
N THR A 511 26.72 25.26 5.09
CA THR A 511 27.89 25.88 5.71
C THR A 511 28.69 26.62 4.65
N GLU A 512 28.85 27.93 4.79
CA GLU A 512 29.74 28.71 3.92
C GLU A 512 31.19 28.54 4.35
N THR A 513 31.99 27.83 3.54
CA THR A 513 33.38 27.52 3.83
C THR A 513 34.38 28.58 3.30
N HIS A 514 33.96 29.32 2.25
CA HIS A 514 34.77 30.40 1.65
C HIS A 514 33.88 31.56 1.24
N SER A 515 34.42 32.77 1.39
CA SER A 515 33.82 34.01 0.88
C SER A 515 34.84 34.74 -0.03
N ASP A 516 34.38 35.73 -0.78
CA ASP A 516 35.28 36.59 -1.52
C ASP A 516 36.11 37.49 -0.58
N ALA A 517 37.29 37.87 -1.01
CA ALA A 517 38.20 38.71 -0.23
C ALA A 517 37.56 40.05 0.18
N GLY A 518 37.65 40.39 1.43
CA GLY A 518 37.05 41.61 2.00
C GLY A 518 35.60 41.48 2.44
N TYR A 519 35.05 40.26 2.42
CA TYR A 519 33.69 39.96 2.93
C TYR A 519 33.77 38.92 4.07
N SER A 520 32.86 39.05 5.02
CA SER A 520 32.74 38.11 6.13
C SER A 520 32.04 36.84 5.71
N LEU A 521 32.49 35.70 6.20
CA LEU A 521 31.71 34.46 6.16
C LEU A 521 30.39 34.63 6.92
N LEU A 522 29.43 33.80 6.63
CA LEU A 522 28.20 33.69 7.42
C LEU A 522 28.54 33.32 8.86
N LYS A 523 27.82 33.92 9.81
CA LYS A 523 28.04 33.67 11.24
C LYS A 523 27.53 32.33 11.72
N LYS A 524 26.60 31.76 10.99
CA LYS A 524 25.94 30.47 11.27
C LYS A 524 25.57 29.80 9.95
N ASP A 525 25.40 28.50 10.01
CA ASP A 525 24.84 27.73 8.90
C ASP A 525 23.42 28.21 8.59
N ILE A 526 23.02 28.09 7.32
CA ILE A 526 21.64 28.28 6.89
C ILE A 526 20.94 26.94 7.05
N THR A 527 19.91 26.91 7.86
CA THR A 527 19.09 25.70 8.03
C THR A 527 17.91 25.73 7.06
N VAL A 528 17.77 24.69 6.26
CA VAL A 528 16.63 24.50 5.35
C VAL A 528 15.91 23.22 5.74
N LYS A 529 14.61 23.33 6.01
CA LYS A 529 13.76 22.17 6.30
C LYS A 529 12.70 22.04 5.24
N VAL A 530 12.64 20.90 4.58
CA VAL A 530 11.60 20.52 3.62
C VAL A 530 10.60 19.62 4.34
N THR A 531 9.33 19.97 4.28
CA THR A 531 8.25 19.24 4.94
C THR A 531 7.24 18.78 3.90
N GLU A 532 6.86 17.51 3.98
CA GLU A 532 5.86 16.90 3.12
C GLU A 532 4.48 16.86 3.78
N THR A 533 3.46 17.11 2.99
CA THR A 533 2.05 16.89 3.36
C THR A 533 1.46 15.87 2.39
N LYS A 534 1.05 14.72 2.92
CA LYS A 534 0.46 13.65 2.13
C LYS A 534 -1.04 13.84 1.99
N ALA A 535 -1.55 13.62 0.79
CA ALA A 535 -2.98 13.64 0.49
C ALA A 535 -3.35 12.45 -0.40
N ASN A 536 -4.54 11.91 -0.21
CA ASN A 536 -5.06 10.85 -1.05
C ASN A 536 -5.95 11.45 -2.13
N ILE A 537 -5.72 11.06 -3.37
CA ILE A 537 -6.61 11.37 -4.50
C ILE A 537 -7.08 10.04 -5.12
N THR A 538 -8.25 10.07 -5.74
CA THR A 538 -8.84 8.89 -6.40
C THR A 538 -9.10 9.23 -7.87
N PRO A 539 -8.07 9.17 -8.72
CA PRO A 539 -8.24 9.42 -10.15
C PRO A 539 -9.02 8.28 -10.81
N THR A 540 -9.87 8.63 -11.76
CA THR A 540 -10.49 7.63 -12.63
C THR A 540 -9.43 7.04 -13.56
N ILE A 541 -9.31 5.72 -13.59
CA ILE A 541 -8.43 5.01 -14.50
C ILE A 541 -9.26 4.63 -15.73
N ALA A 542 -8.83 5.05 -16.91
CA ALA A 542 -9.48 4.68 -18.16
C ALA A 542 -9.45 3.15 -18.36
N ASN A 543 -10.50 2.60 -18.93
CA ASN A 543 -10.52 1.20 -19.35
C ASN A 543 -9.38 0.93 -20.33
N ILE A 544 -8.72 -0.20 -20.15
CA ILE A 544 -7.67 -0.64 -21.05
C ILE A 544 -8.33 -1.37 -22.21
N THR A 545 -8.07 -0.91 -23.41
CA THR A 545 -8.50 -1.55 -24.66
C THR A 545 -7.27 -2.18 -25.34
N GLY A 546 -7.49 -3.29 -26.02
CA GLY A 546 -6.44 -3.90 -26.87
C GLY A 546 -5.35 -4.66 -26.11
N ILE A 547 -5.69 -5.25 -24.94
CA ILE A 547 -4.76 -6.13 -24.26
C ILE A 547 -4.57 -7.39 -25.11
N GLN A 548 -3.36 -7.55 -25.61
CA GLN A 548 -2.92 -8.83 -26.17
C GLN A 548 -2.22 -9.61 -25.07
N SER A 549 -2.83 -10.69 -24.67
CA SER A 549 -2.21 -11.65 -23.80
C SER A 549 -2.10 -12.96 -24.54
N LYS A 550 -1.09 -13.73 -24.19
CA LYS A 550 -0.99 -15.11 -24.68
C LYS A 550 -2.16 -15.90 -24.09
N ALA A 551 -2.66 -16.82 -24.88
CA ALA A 551 -3.59 -17.83 -24.44
C ALA A 551 -3.12 -18.54 -23.18
N ASP A 552 -4.04 -19.27 -22.59
CA ASP A 552 -3.77 -20.09 -21.44
C ASP A 552 -2.58 -21.05 -21.63
N THR A 553 -2.18 -21.70 -20.57
CA THR A 553 -0.99 -22.54 -20.54
C THR A 553 -1.01 -23.74 -21.48
N ASP A 554 -2.18 -24.14 -21.94
CA ASP A 554 -2.35 -25.32 -22.80
C ASP A 554 -2.59 -24.95 -24.26
N SER A 555 -2.90 -23.70 -24.52
CA SER A 555 -3.13 -23.19 -25.86
C SER A 555 -1.85 -22.59 -26.43
N THR A 556 -1.61 -22.88 -27.68
CA THR A 556 -0.59 -22.19 -28.48
C THR A 556 -1.15 -20.94 -29.16
N ALA A 557 -2.46 -20.73 -29.06
CA ALA A 557 -3.13 -19.59 -29.64
C ALA A 557 -3.03 -18.38 -28.70
N ASN A 558 -2.80 -17.24 -29.30
CA ASN A 558 -3.05 -15.95 -28.66
C ASN A 558 -4.55 -15.73 -28.70
N ASP A 559 -5.24 -15.71 -27.59
CA ASP A 559 -6.68 -15.51 -27.52
C ASP A 559 -7.07 -14.13 -28.02
N GLY A 560 -6.11 -13.25 -28.22
CA GLY A 560 -6.33 -11.91 -28.73
C GLY A 560 -7.47 -11.24 -28.00
N VAL A 561 -7.35 -11.02 -26.71
CA VAL A 561 -8.44 -10.38 -25.97
C VAL A 561 -8.60 -8.96 -26.41
N ALA A 562 -9.70 -8.74 -27.05
CA ALA A 562 -10.05 -7.41 -27.51
C ALA A 562 -10.38 -6.45 -26.34
N ASN A 563 -10.83 -6.93 -25.20
CA ASN A 563 -11.36 -6.10 -24.11
C ASN A 563 -11.04 -6.71 -22.75
N GLY A 564 -10.08 -6.14 -22.04
CA GLY A 564 -9.92 -6.37 -20.61
C GLY A 564 -10.77 -5.38 -19.80
N THR A 565 -11.40 -5.85 -18.75
CA THR A 565 -12.14 -4.99 -17.82
C THR A 565 -11.22 -4.57 -16.69
N ALA A 566 -11.07 -3.27 -16.43
CA ALA A 566 -10.41 -2.79 -15.25
C ALA A 566 -11.30 -3.05 -14.02
N LEU A 567 -10.85 -3.91 -13.11
CA LEU A 567 -11.59 -4.26 -11.90
C LEU A 567 -11.54 -3.15 -10.84
N ASN A 568 -10.52 -2.31 -10.87
CA ASN A 568 -10.37 -1.15 -9.98
C ASN A 568 -10.28 0.14 -10.78
N ASN A 569 -11.42 0.64 -11.24
CA ASN A 569 -11.50 1.92 -11.95
C ASN A 569 -11.11 3.14 -11.08
N ASN A 570 -11.14 2.98 -9.76
CA ASN A 570 -10.79 4.02 -8.79
C ASN A 570 -9.66 3.51 -7.90
N VAL A 571 -8.43 3.90 -8.21
CA VAL A 571 -7.26 3.64 -7.37
C VAL A 571 -7.01 4.85 -6.48
N THR A 572 -6.88 4.64 -5.18
CA THR A 572 -6.44 5.71 -4.28
C THR A 572 -4.94 5.89 -4.44
N VAL A 573 -4.54 7.04 -4.95
CA VAL A 573 -3.14 7.42 -5.13
C VAL A 573 -2.76 8.44 -4.07
N GLN A 574 -1.68 8.19 -3.35
CA GLN A 574 -1.12 9.16 -2.42
C GLN A 574 -0.23 10.15 -3.17
N THR A 575 -0.37 11.44 -2.88
CA THR A 575 0.45 12.53 -3.41
C THR A 575 1.14 13.27 -2.28
N ILE A 576 2.26 13.93 -2.57
CA ILE A 576 2.98 14.79 -1.65
C ILE A 576 2.92 16.23 -2.17
N ALA A 577 2.54 17.17 -1.32
CA ALA A 577 2.76 18.59 -1.49
C ALA A 577 3.86 19.04 -0.54
N ALA A 578 4.91 19.67 -1.08
CA ALA A 578 6.03 20.13 -0.27
C ALA A 578 5.85 21.58 0.20
N SER A 579 6.38 21.86 1.37
CA SER A 579 6.64 23.21 1.87
C SER A 579 8.04 23.26 2.48
N ALA A 580 8.63 24.45 2.54
CA ALA A 580 9.96 24.60 3.12
C ALA A 580 10.08 25.81 4.03
N THR A 581 11.02 25.74 4.98
CA THR A 581 11.48 26.89 5.77
C THR A 581 12.97 27.07 5.56
N VAL A 582 13.43 28.32 5.62
CA VAL A 582 14.83 28.71 5.66
C VAL A 582 15.04 29.51 6.94
N ASP A 583 15.91 29.04 7.82
CA ASP A 583 16.10 29.60 9.18
C ASP A 583 14.74 29.84 9.89
N ASP A 584 13.89 28.81 9.92
CA ASP A 584 12.55 28.79 10.50
C ASP A 584 11.53 29.75 9.85
N THR A 585 11.93 30.46 8.79
CA THR A 585 11.01 31.33 8.04
C THR A 585 10.50 30.61 6.81
N LYS A 586 9.18 30.70 6.56
CA LYS A 586 8.58 30.05 5.37
C LYS A 586 9.26 30.54 4.09
N ALA A 587 9.81 29.61 3.34
CA ALA A 587 10.42 29.88 2.05
C ALA A 587 9.39 29.86 0.91
N THR A 588 9.65 30.62 -0.14
CA THR A 588 8.95 30.46 -1.41
C THR A 588 9.55 29.31 -2.18
N MET A 589 8.71 28.61 -2.92
CA MET A 589 9.15 27.52 -3.82
C MET A 589 8.74 27.86 -5.26
N THR A 590 9.60 27.57 -6.22
CA THR A 590 9.38 27.79 -7.64
C THR A 590 9.25 26.50 -8.43
N LYS A 591 8.76 26.63 -9.66
CA LYS A 591 8.47 25.49 -10.56
C LYS A 591 9.70 24.97 -11.28
N GLN A 592 9.62 23.68 -11.68
CA GLN A 592 10.41 23.09 -12.76
C GLN A 592 9.45 22.75 -13.92
N GLY A 593 9.46 23.51 -15.00
CA GLY A 593 8.47 23.32 -16.05
C GLY A 593 7.04 23.44 -15.51
N GLU A 594 6.27 22.37 -15.66
CA GLU A 594 4.89 22.28 -15.19
C GLU A 594 4.77 21.74 -13.73
N SER A 595 5.88 21.40 -13.07
CA SER A 595 5.88 20.87 -11.70
C SER A 595 6.01 22.01 -10.70
N ASP A 596 5.02 22.17 -9.85
CA ASP A 596 5.02 23.16 -8.75
C ASP A 596 5.99 22.74 -7.64
N ASN A 597 6.37 23.70 -6.79
CA ASN A 597 7.17 23.48 -5.58
C ASN A 597 8.46 22.66 -5.81
N ALA A 598 9.15 22.90 -6.93
CA ALA A 598 10.36 22.15 -7.30
C ALA A 598 11.62 22.67 -6.61
N TYR A 599 11.75 23.98 -6.47
CA TYR A 599 12.96 24.63 -5.92
C TYR A 599 12.65 25.49 -4.73
N ILE A 600 13.40 25.29 -3.64
CA ILE A 600 13.40 26.14 -2.45
C ILE A 600 14.25 27.38 -2.72
N ASN A 601 13.65 28.56 -2.66
CA ASN A 601 14.33 29.82 -2.92
C ASN A 601 14.98 30.35 -1.65
N MET A 602 16.26 30.73 -1.77
CA MET A 602 17.07 31.31 -0.69
C MET A 602 17.83 32.52 -1.19
N GLU A 603 18.00 33.51 -0.33
CA GLU A 603 18.85 34.65 -0.57
C GLU A 603 19.89 34.78 0.55
N VAL A 604 21.17 34.90 0.19
CA VAL A 604 22.29 34.92 1.12
C VAL A 604 23.19 36.10 0.82
N THR A 605 23.41 36.95 1.82
CA THR A 605 24.23 38.17 1.65
C THR A 605 25.43 38.17 2.57
N ASN A 606 26.63 38.29 2.01
CA ASN A 606 27.86 38.52 2.80
C ASN A 606 28.09 40.02 3.02
N GLN A 607 28.46 40.35 4.24
CA GLN A 607 28.75 41.74 4.64
C GLN A 607 30.20 42.10 4.32
N LYS A 608 30.38 43.28 3.76
CA LYS A 608 31.70 43.82 3.53
C LYS A 608 32.38 44.07 4.87
N GLN A 609 33.65 43.65 4.96
CA GLN A 609 34.49 43.93 6.12
C GLN A 609 35.00 45.38 6.08
N PHE A 610 35.23 45.96 7.25
CA PHE A 610 35.96 47.21 7.32
C PHE A 610 37.39 46.98 6.81
N LEU A 611 37.81 47.80 5.87
CA LEU A 611 39.23 47.83 5.50
C LEU A 611 40.02 48.35 6.73
N LEU A 612 40.88 47.53 7.28
CA LEU A 612 41.84 48.00 8.24
C LEU A 612 42.71 49.03 7.55
N PRO A 613 42.90 50.22 8.16
CA PRO A 613 43.77 51.20 7.55
C PRO A 613 45.17 50.57 7.37
N MET A 614 45.69 50.65 6.16
CA MET A 614 47.07 50.19 5.90
C MET A 614 48.00 51.12 6.68
N THR A 615 48.43 50.64 7.84
CA THR A 615 49.46 51.33 8.63
C THR A 615 50.82 51.10 7.94
N GLY A 616 51.13 51.87 6.93
CA GLY A 616 52.35 51.73 6.13
C GLY A 616 52.40 52.55 4.85
N GLY A 617 51.27 53.17 4.50
CA GLY A 617 51.15 54.06 3.33
C GLY A 617 51.51 55.52 3.67
N ALA A 618 51.09 56.42 2.81
CA ALA A 618 51.36 57.88 2.87
C ALA A 618 51.14 58.55 4.23
N GLY A 619 50.33 57.96 5.14
CA GLY A 619 50.15 58.46 6.50
C GLY A 619 51.39 58.37 7.39
N SER A 620 52.23 57.33 7.24
CA SER A 620 53.50 57.21 7.97
C SER A 620 54.50 58.25 7.54
N TYR A 621 54.54 58.55 6.24
CA TYR A 621 55.38 59.61 5.70
C TYR A 621 54.91 60.98 6.18
N LEU A 622 53.61 61.22 6.25
CA LEU A 622 53.05 62.47 6.73
C LEU A 622 53.34 62.71 8.22
N LEU A 623 53.26 61.67 9.07
CA LEU A 623 53.64 61.71 10.47
C LEU A 623 55.16 61.98 10.65
N ILE A 624 56.00 61.32 9.83
CA ILE A 624 57.46 61.57 9.82
C ILE A 624 57.76 63.02 9.41
N ILE A 625 57.12 63.53 8.34
CA ILE A 625 57.32 64.90 7.88
C ILE A 625 56.87 65.88 8.95
N VAL A 626 55.70 65.70 9.55
CA VAL A 626 55.21 66.54 10.66
C VAL A 626 56.15 66.47 11.86
N GLY A 627 56.65 65.29 12.23
CA GLY A 627 57.63 65.09 13.33
C GLY A 627 58.95 65.84 13.06
N VAL A 628 59.45 65.75 11.81
CA VAL A 628 60.70 66.46 11.42
C VAL A 628 60.48 67.98 11.40
N VAL A 629 59.36 68.49 10.95
CA VAL A 629 58.99 69.90 10.96
C VAL A 629 58.89 70.41 12.42
N VAL A 630 58.22 69.70 13.30
CA VAL A 630 58.09 70.08 14.72
C VAL A 630 59.44 70.04 15.42
N ALA A 631 60.26 69.01 15.20
CA ALA A 631 61.63 68.98 15.75
C ALA A 631 62.48 70.11 15.18
N GLY A 632 62.43 70.41 13.90
CA GLY A 632 63.10 71.54 13.26
C GLY A 632 62.70 72.87 13.83
N CYS A 633 61.43 73.11 14.03
CA CYS A 633 60.91 74.33 14.68
C CYS A 633 61.33 74.43 16.11
N GLY A 634 61.33 73.28 16.88
CA GLY A 634 61.87 73.23 18.26
C GLY A 634 63.32 73.61 18.36
N VAL A 635 64.17 73.13 17.46
CA VAL A 635 65.57 73.46 17.40
C VAL A 635 65.80 74.96 17.04
N MET A 636 65.01 75.52 16.16
CA MET A 636 65.03 76.93 15.79
C MET A 636 64.60 77.84 16.96
N ILE A 637 63.59 77.48 17.72
CA ILE A 637 63.12 78.21 18.88
C ILE A 637 64.23 78.11 19.97
N PHE A 638 64.79 76.94 20.19
CA PHE A 638 65.90 76.76 21.20
C PHE A 638 67.13 77.56 20.84
N ARG A 639 67.48 77.64 19.54
CA ARG A 639 68.61 78.47 19.08
C ARG A 639 68.31 79.98 19.19
N LYS A 640 67.06 80.37 18.97
CA LYS A 640 66.67 81.82 19.12
C LYS A 640 66.74 82.25 20.57
N ASN A 641 66.29 81.38 21.50
CA ASN A 641 66.38 81.68 22.95
C ASN A 641 67.80 81.70 23.52
N LYS A 642 68.75 80.93 22.89
CA LYS A 642 70.19 80.96 23.32
C LYS A 642 70.94 82.16 22.80
N LYS A 643 70.38 82.97 21.82
CA LYS A 643 70.99 84.24 21.38
C LYS A 643 70.38 85.47 22.06
N ALA A 644 69.40 85.26 22.97
CA ALA A 644 68.77 86.34 23.72
C ALA A 644 69.07 86.29 25.27
N ALA A 645 70.04 85.42 25.71
CA ALA A 645 70.56 85.33 27.03
C ALA A 645 72.04 85.77 27.05
#